data_d980da792d6c5e4a25c75d6fb6c7a3e7
#
_entry.id   d980da792d6c5e4a25c75d6fb6c7a3e7
#
_cell.length_a   1.000
_cell.length_b   1.000
_cell.length_c   1.000
_cell.angle_alpha   90.00
_cell.angle_beta   90.00
_cell.angle_gamma   90.00
#
_symmetry.space_group_name_H-M   'P 1'
#
loop_
_entity.id
_entity.type
_entity.pdbx_description
1 polymer ?
#
loop_
_entity_poly.entity_id
_entity_poly.type
_entity_poly.pdbx_seq_one_letter_code
_entity_poly.pdbx_strand_id
1 'polypeptide(L)'
;MFKQCIVIICALVVSAVSPVMAYVSFSPDSQSFVVADKASGKVASIWVDPNASPGILLAAKNLQSDIHKVTGLTPVIVHDAQTLSGQVIIIGERGAAAPVDRLFADGILSIEENANQWEGYQLAHVQHPFDGVEQAWVISGFDRRGVIYGIYDLSEKMGVSPWYWWADVPVVQRDGVYIAAGSQVSDAPKVKYRGIFLNDEAPALTNWTHEKFGGYNATFYRHVFELLLRSKANFLWPAMWNNAFADDDPQNMYLAHEMGIVMSTSHHEPMMRADKEWNRYGSGPWEYSTNPDKLYEFWVEGAKRYKDKDAIFTMGMRGQADTPMSEGENIGLLERIVADQREILAKHIDKPIDEIPQVWALYKEVQGFYERGMRVPDDVTLLWADDNFGNVRRLPTSDELGRQGGAGVYYHFDYVGGPRSYRWINTVPLGKVWEQMNLAWDYGADRIWITNVGDLKPMELPISFFLAQAWDPSAFDETSPDSFTREWVRKQFNGQYTDEITRLLNTYTLHNGRRKPAAIAPDTYSVLNYNEASRISAELADAAALAEKIHADIDSAYRDSFFQLVGYPLWASQTMFELNHAQALNRLYAEQDRSTTNEMAAKVNGWFARDEQLRDAYHELRGGKWNHMMSQPHIGFVHWRNPPANLPPVVHTKALATPAVADMGVAVEGSRLYWPANEGQGKPLTLPTFTPFGESSRTVTVYNRQGKTFNWKAKTSHDWILVDKQGGALTAEEQVSVSIDWQKLPAGEHTGSVFVSGTGWGGASIDVVAVKPDLLQSPQPGDFIEGDGYIAANATSATILNGEAGEWRRVSLHGRTGAAMRTAVEPHALLDTGNAPALQFPLYFTSSGEFSLSLQLSPSLPFDAATGIQLAIVLDDKLLGTVSLPEQSDKKAWEQGVLNNVKTLTATLPVDKPGRYTLTVYGLTPGAVLQKVVVDTGDLKSSYLGPLERRYKL
;
A
#
# COMPACT_ATOMS: atom_id res chain seq x y z
N MET A 1 -16.91 -64.79 20.87
CA MET A 1 -17.56 -63.54 21.36
C MET A 1 -17.01 -62.38 20.56
N PHE A 2 -17.83 -61.91 19.67
CA PHE A 2 -17.53 -60.80 18.72
C PHE A 2 -17.35 -59.47 19.44
N LYS A 3 -16.24 -58.72 19.19
CA LYS A 3 -16.13 -57.33 19.46
C LYS A 3 -16.29 -56.58 18.14
N GLN A 4 -17.39 -55.89 17.98
CA GLN A 4 -17.62 -54.95 16.87
C GLN A 4 -16.74 -53.68 17.05
N CYS A 5 -15.88 -53.41 16.09
CA CYS A 5 -15.25 -52.12 15.94
C CYS A 5 -16.19 -51.20 15.15
N ILE A 6 -16.67 -50.16 15.77
CA ILE A 6 -17.38 -49.06 15.10
C ILE A 6 -16.31 -48.13 14.55
N VAL A 7 -16.24 -48.04 13.22
CA VAL A 7 -15.43 -47.04 12.51
C VAL A 7 -16.34 -45.83 12.32
N ILE A 8 -16.05 -44.74 13.02
CA ILE A 8 -16.66 -43.43 12.79
C ILE A 8 -15.95 -42.80 11.59
N ILE A 9 -16.62 -42.75 10.46
CA ILE A 9 -16.20 -41.99 9.29
C ILE A 9 -16.63 -40.54 9.55
N CYS A 10 -15.70 -39.66 9.95
CA CYS A 10 -15.88 -38.21 9.87
C CYS A 10 -15.87 -37.82 8.40
N ALA A 11 -17.03 -37.58 7.85
CA ALA A 11 -17.15 -36.91 6.55
C ALA A 11 -16.73 -35.42 6.71
N LEU A 12 -15.53 -35.09 6.25
CA LEU A 12 -15.13 -33.72 5.98
C LEU A 12 -16.07 -33.17 4.88
N VAL A 13 -17.02 -32.32 5.27
CA VAL A 13 -17.74 -31.48 4.33
C VAL A 13 -16.77 -30.39 3.88
N VAL A 14 -16.02 -30.66 2.83
CA VAL A 14 -15.33 -29.63 2.07
C VAL A 14 -16.45 -28.87 1.35
N SER A 15 -16.81 -27.71 1.87
CA SER A 15 -17.63 -26.75 1.15
C SER A 15 -16.83 -26.32 -0.07
N ALA A 16 -17.09 -26.97 -1.21
CA ALA A 16 -16.61 -26.51 -2.49
C ALA A 16 -17.26 -25.16 -2.74
N VAL A 17 -16.52 -24.07 -2.55
CA VAL A 17 -16.87 -22.80 -3.15
C VAL A 17 -16.86 -23.05 -4.65
N SER A 18 -18.05 -23.21 -5.23
CA SER A 18 -18.20 -23.28 -6.67
C SER A 18 -17.62 -22.00 -7.25
N PRO A 19 -16.70 -22.06 -8.21
CA PRO A 19 -16.28 -20.86 -8.92
C PRO A 19 -17.55 -20.22 -9.48
N VAL A 20 -17.79 -18.95 -9.16
CA VAL A 20 -18.85 -18.16 -9.81
C VAL A 20 -18.55 -18.24 -11.30
N MET A 21 -19.33 -19.04 -12.04
CA MET A 21 -19.16 -19.16 -13.47
C MET A 21 -19.37 -17.76 -14.06
N ALA A 22 -18.37 -17.24 -14.78
CA ALA A 22 -18.48 -15.97 -15.46
C ALA A 22 -19.75 -16.03 -16.34
N TYR A 23 -20.75 -15.21 -16.02
CA TYR A 23 -22.01 -15.21 -16.77
C TYR A 23 -21.84 -14.67 -18.21
N VAL A 24 -20.75 -13.96 -18.51
CA VAL A 24 -20.39 -13.48 -19.84
C VAL A 24 -19.42 -14.47 -20.51
N SER A 25 -19.72 -14.81 -21.76
CA SER A 25 -18.91 -15.64 -22.66
C SER A 25 -18.62 -14.91 -23.97
N PHE A 26 -17.52 -15.24 -24.61
CA PHE A 26 -17.13 -14.75 -25.94
C PHE A 26 -17.30 -15.82 -27.03
N SER A 27 -17.87 -16.96 -26.67
CA SER A 27 -18.22 -18.05 -27.61
C SER A 27 -19.72 -18.32 -27.53
N PRO A 28 -20.39 -18.49 -28.67
CA PRO A 28 -21.84 -18.73 -28.69
C PRO A 28 -22.21 -20.09 -28.11
N ASP A 29 -23.29 -20.13 -27.37
CA ASP A 29 -24.05 -21.32 -27.01
C ASP A 29 -25.49 -21.14 -27.50
N SER A 30 -26.15 -22.23 -27.89
CA SER A 30 -27.46 -22.22 -28.53
C SER A 30 -28.57 -21.58 -27.68
N GLN A 31 -28.38 -21.49 -26.36
CA GLN A 31 -29.36 -20.92 -25.43
C GLN A 31 -28.92 -19.59 -24.80
N SER A 32 -27.72 -19.11 -25.12
CA SER A 32 -27.19 -17.87 -24.58
C SER A 32 -27.98 -16.66 -25.09
N PHE A 33 -28.12 -15.66 -24.24
CA PHE A 33 -28.53 -14.32 -24.63
C PHE A 33 -27.41 -13.66 -25.43
N VAL A 34 -27.74 -13.17 -26.63
CA VAL A 34 -26.77 -12.51 -27.51
C VAL A 34 -26.72 -11.01 -27.19
N VAL A 35 -25.68 -10.53 -26.50
CA VAL A 35 -25.45 -9.09 -26.34
C VAL A 35 -25.08 -8.48 -27.71
N ALA A 36 -24.13 -9.09 -28.40
CA ALA A 36 -23.76 -8.74 -29.76
C ALA A 36 -23.01 -9.92 -30.43
N ASP A 37 -23.20 -10.11 -31.75
CA ASP A 37 -22.53 -11.12 -32.56
C ASP A 37 -22.24 -10.57 -33.98
N LYS A 38 -20.96 -10.38 -34.29
CA LYS A 38 -20.51 -9.88 -35.60
C LYS A 38 -20.88 -10.80 -36.75
N ALA A 39 -20.82 -12.11 -36.54
CA ALA A 39 -21.04 -13.09 -37.62
C ALA A 39 -22.48 -13.06 -38.15
N SER A 40 -23.44 -12.87 -37.25
CA SER A 40 -24.86 -12.75 -37.62
C SER A 40 -25.32 -11.29 -37.79
N GLY A 41 -24.49 -10.31 -37.37
CA GLY A 41 -24.87 -8.89 -37.27
C GLY A 41 -25.92 -8.60 -36.19
N LYS A 42 -26.19 -9.53 -35.28
CA LYS A 42 -27.18 -9.36 -34.22
C LYS A 42 -26.57 -8.53 -33.07
N VAL A 43 -27.35 -7.58 -32.55
CA VAL A 43 -27.06 -6.83 -31.35
C VAL A 43 -28.37 -6.61 -30.59
N ALA A 44 -28.36 -6.85 -29.27
CA ALA A 44 -29.48 -6.61 -28.40
C ALA A 44 -29.80 -5.11 -28.32
N SER A 45 -31.07 -4.73 -28.34
CA SER A 45 -31.46 -3.36 -28.01
C SER A 45 -31.34 -3.11 -26.50
N ILE A 46 -31.15 -1.86 -26.10
CA ILE A 46 -31.14 -1.44 -24.72
C ILE A 46 -32.40 -0.66 -24.44
N TRP A 47 -33.22 -1.15 -23.52
CA TRP A 47 -34.37 -0.39 -23.06
C TRP A 47 -34.03 0.30 -21.72
N VAL A 48 -34.37 1.58 -21.64
CA VAL A 48 -34.32 2.37 -20.41
C VAL A 48 -35.43 3.40 -20.43
N ASP A 49 -36.09 3.61 -19.27
CA ASP A 49 -37.17 4.61 -19.17
C ASP A 49 -36.61 6.00 -19.49
N PRO A 50 -37.24 6.81 -20.35
CA PRO A 50 -36.80 8.17 -20.69
C PRO A 50 -36.81 9.12 -19.48
N ASN A 51 -37.58 8.79 -18.44
CA ASN A 51 -37.67 9.56 -17.20
C ASN A 51 -36.75 8.98 -16.08
N ALA A 52 -35.96 7.96 -16.38
CA ALA A 52 -34.98 7.44 -15.43
C ALA A 52 -34.00 8.54 -14.99
N SER A 53 -33.38 8.39 -13.83
CA SER A 53 -32.40 9.36 -13.35
C SER A 53 -31.30 9.62 -14.38
N PRO A 54 -30.79 10.85 -14.50
CA PRO A 54 -29.74 11.19 -15.48
C PRO A 54 -28.51 10.25 -15.42
N GLY A 55 -28.15 9.77 -14.22
CA GLY A 55 -27.05 8.82 -14.02
C GLY A 55 -27.31 7.47 -14.69
N ILE A 56 -28.55 6.95 -14.61
CA ILE A 56 -28.93 5.70 -15.30
C ILE A 56 -28.88 5.89 -16.80
N LEU A 57 -29.43 7.01 -17.32
CA LEU A 57 -29.40 7.32 -18.75
C LEU A 57 -27.97 7.44 -19.29
N LEU A 58 -27.08 8.07 -18.50
CA LEU A 58 -25.67 8.18 -18.86
C LEU A 58 -24.99 6.80 -18.83
N ALA A 59 -25.22 6.00 -17.81
CA ALA A 59 -24.66 4.65 -17.70
C ALA A 59 -25.14 3.73 -18.86
N ALA A 60 -26.42 3.84 -19.25
CA ALA A 60 -26.94 3.11 -20.43
C ALA A 60 -26.25 3.54 -21.74
N LYS A 61 -25.96 4.85 -21.91
CA LYS A 61 -25.13 5.34 -23.03
C LYS A 61 -23.69 4.84 -22.97
N ASN A 62 -23.11 4.76 -21.79
CA ASN A 62 -21.78 4.19 -21.60
C ASN A 62 -21.78 2.71 -21.95
N LEU A 63 -22.81 1.93 -21.57
CA LEU A 63 -22.95 0.52 -21.95
C LEU A 63 -23.05 0.37 -23.47
N GLN A 64 -23.85 1.21 -24.14
CA GLN A 64 -23.94 1.25 -25.61
C GLN A 64 -22.54 1.45 -26.23
N SER A 65 -21.79 2.43 -25.74
CA SER A 65 -20.43 2.73 -26.18
C SER A 65 -19.48 1.56 -25.88
N ASP A 66 -19.60 0.92 -24.73
CA ASP A 66 -18.74 -0.17 -24.30
C ASP A 66 -18.99 -1.42 -25.17
N ILE A 67 -20.25 -1.75 -25.48
CA ILE A 67 -20.58 -2.83 -26.42
C ILE A 67 -19.98 -2.52 -27.80
N HIS A 68 -20.07 -1.26 -28.26
CA HIS A 68 -19.43 -0.85 -29.51
C HIS A 68 -17.91 -1.01 -29.48
N LYS A 69 -17.24 -0.57 -28.40
CA LYS A 69 -15.78 -0.73 -28.27
C LYS A 69 -15.36 -2.19 -28.30
N VAL A 70 -16.15 -3.09 -27.66
CA VAL A 70 -15.85 -4.52 -27.60
C VAL A 70 -16.17 -5.25 -28.90
N THR A 71 -17.26 -4.90 -29.56
CA THR A 71 -17.76 -5.71 -30.69
C THR A 71 -17.78 -4.99 -32.05
N GLY A 72 -17.65 -3.67 -32.08
CA GLY A 72 -17.86 -2.85 -33.28
C GLY A 72 -19.34 -2.67 -33.65
N LEU A 73 -20.28 -3.34 -32.96
CA LEU A 73 -21.72 -3.20 -33.14
C LEU A 73 -22.32 -2.24 -32.13
N THR A 74 -23.25 -1.40 -32.55
CA THR A 74 -23.87 -0.38 -31.69
C THR A 74 -25.32 -0.77 -31.37
N PRO A 75 -25.65 -1.09 -30.10
CA PRO A 75 -27.04 -1.27 -29.67
C PRO A 75 -27.91 -0.04 -29.95
N VAL A 76 -29.18 -0.24 -30.25
CA VAL A 76 -30.13 0.86 -30.26
C VAL A 76 -30.71 1.04 -28.87
N ILE A 77 -30.69 2.29 -28.36
CA ILE A 77 -31.39 2.62 -27.12
C ILE A 77 -32.86 2.91 -27.45
N VAL A 78 -33.78 2.18 -26.80
CA VAL A 78 -35.23 2.24 -26.98
C VAL A 78 -35.85 2.75 -25.66
N HIS A 79 -36.81 3.62 -25.79
CA HIS A 79 -37.53 4.22 -24.66
C HIS A 79 -39.00 3.78 -24.57
N ASP A 80 -39.58 3.34 -25.66
CA ASP A 80 -40.96 2.82 -25.69
C ASP A 80 -41.01 1.32 -25.43
N ALA A 81 -41.55 0.93 -24.29
CA ALA A 81 -41.68 -0.45 -23.88
C ALA A 81 -42.62 -1.29 -24.82
N GLN A 82 -43.48 -0.65 -25.59
CA GLN A 82 -44.35 -1.34 -26.53
C GLN A 82 -43.65 -1.77 -27.83
N THR A 83 -42.48 -1.21 -28.11
CA THR A 83 -41.67 -1.52 -29.29
C THR A 83 -40.63 -2.62 -29.06
N LEU A 84 -40.55 -3.17 -27.84
CA LEU A 84 -39.61 -4.22 -27.49
C LEU A 84 -39.78 -5.46 -28.29
N SER A 85 -38.71 -5.99 -28.89
CA SER A 85 -38.74 -7.21 -29.68
C SER A 85 -37.39 -7.91 -29.75
N GLY A 86 -37.39 -9.23 -29.98
CA GLY A 86 -36.17 -10.03 -30.10
C GLY A 86 -35.37 -10.12 -28.80
N GLN A 87 -34.12 -9.70 -28.83
CA GLN A 87 -33.24 -9.71 -27.65
C GLN A 87 -33.05 -8.29 -27.10
N VAL A 88 -33.26 -8.11 -25.79
CA VAL A 88 -33.29 -6.79 -25.15
C VAL A 88 -32.55 -6.80 -23.82
N ILE A 89 -31.68 -5.81 -23.60
CA ILE A 89 -31.16 -5.46 -22.26
C ILE A 89 -32.16 -4.49 -21.63
N ILE A 90 -32.85 -4.92 -20.58
CA ILE A 90 -33.85 -4.11 -19.84
C ILE A 90 -33.21 -3.52 -18.61
N ILE A 91 -33.16 -2.19 -18.51
CA ILE A 91 -32.51 -1.48 -17.43
C ILE A 91 -33.52 -0.67 -16.63
N GLY A 92 -33.55 -0.83 -15.30
CA GLY A 92 -34.42 0.01 -14.49
C GLY A 92 -34.30 -0.15 -12.99
N GLU A 93 -34.70 0.92 -12.30
CA GLU A 93 -34.88 0.96 -10.85
C GLU A 93 -36.23 0.31 -10.49
N ARG A 94 -36.25 -0.52 -9.45
CA ARG A 94 -37.50 -1.15 -8.96
C ARG A 94 -38.43 -0.10 -8.38
N GLY A 95 -39.70 -0.19 -8.74
CA GLY A 95 -40.69 0.81 -8.36
C GLY A 95 -40.78 2.05 -9.25
N ALA A 96 -39.86 2.16 -10.25
CA ALA A 96 -39.80 3.30 -11.17
C ALA A 96 -39.67 2.89 -12.66
N ALA A 97 -39.55 1.61 -12.97
CA ALA A 97 -39.37 1.09 -14.32
C ALA A 97 -40.41 0.02 -14.66
N ALA A 98 -41.48 0.38 -15.32
CA ALA A 98 -42.65 -0.47 -15.55
C ALA A 98 -42.33 -1.88 -16.12
N PRO A 99 -41.46 -2.08 -17.12
CA PRO A 99 -41.09 -3.43 -17.57
C PRO A 99 -40.38 -4.25 -16.49
N VAL A 100 -39.51 -3.61 -15.69
CA VAL A 100 -38.82 -4.28 -14.56
C VAL A 100 -39.85 -4.68 -13.50
N ASP A 101 -40.73 -3.75 -13.09
CA ASP A 101 -41.72 -3.98 -12.05
C ASP A 101 -42.73 -5.09 -12.44
N ARG A 102 -43.09 -5.15 -13.71
CA ARG A 102 -43.96 -6.21 -14.24
C ARG A 102 -43.32 -7.59 -14.12
N LEU A 103 -42.03 -7.76 -14.37
CA LEU A 103 -41.34 -9.04 -14.23
C LEU A 103 -41.38 -9.57 -12.77
N PHE A 104 -41.30 -8.70 -11.79
CA PHE A 104 -41.44 -9.07 -10.38
C PHE A 104 -42.91 -9.31 -10.01
N ALA A 105 -43.84 -8.48 -10.46
CA ALA A 105 -45.27 -8.61 -10.17
C ALA A 105 -45.86 -9.88 -10.78
N ASP A 106 -45.44 -10.26 -11.99
CA ASP A 106 -45.86 -11.48 -12.67
C ASP A 106 -45.17 -12.74 -12.13
N GLY A 107 -44.25 -12.61 -11.16
CA GLY A 107 -43.52 -13.72 -10.54
C GLY A 107 -42.51 -14.37 -11.49
N ILE A 108 -42.10 -13.69 -12.57
CA ILE A 108 -41.05 -14.14 -13.50
C ILE A 108 -39.66 -14.01 -12.84
N LEU A 109 -39.47 -12.96 -12.06
CA LEU A 109 -38.30 -12.76 -11.23
C LEU A 109 -38.72 -12.69 -9.75
N SER A 110 -37.87 -13.24 -8.87
CA SER A 110 -37.92 -13.03 -7.42
C SER A 110 -36.85 -12.01 -7.01
N ILE A 111 -37.13 -11.25 -5.95
CA ILE A 111 -36.12 -10.31 -5.40
C ILE A 111 -35.15 -11.11 -4.54
N GLU A 112 -33.88 -11.11 -4.91
CA GLU A 112 -32.81 -11.71 -4.12
C GLU A 112 -32.50 -10.82 -2.90
N GLU A 113 -32.15 -11.43 -1.74
CA GLU A 113 -31.92 -10.74 -0.48
C GLU A 113 -30.85 -9.64 -0.61
N ASN A 114 -29.70 -9.96 -1.21
CA ASN A 114 -28.63 -9.00 -1.44
C ASN A 114 -29.06 -7.81 -2.31
N ALA A 115 -29.91 -8.03 -3.30
CA ALA A 115 -30.40 -6.97 -4.17
C ALA A 115 -31.46 -6.08 -3.52
N ASN A 116 -31.97 -6.43 -2.34
CA ASN A 116 -33.05 -5.69 -1.65
C ASN A 116 -32.53 -4.77 -0.56
N GLN A 117 -31.38 -4.17 -0.76
CA GLN A 117 -30.75 -3.25 0.20
C GLN A 117 -30.07 -2.09 -0.53
N TRP A 118 -29.59 -1.11 0.23
CA TRP A 118 -28.90 0.07 -0.24
C TRP A 118 -27.88 -0.26 -1.36
N GLU A 119 -28.08 0.38 -2.52
CA GLU A 119 -27.26 0.22 -3.72
C GLU A 119 -27.14 -1.22 -4.27
N GLY A 120 -28.03 -2.12 -3.82
CA GLY A 120 -28.06 -3.50 -4.32
C GLY A 120 -28.58 -3.56 -5.75
N TYR A 121 -28.10 -4.55 -6.51
CA TYR A 121 -28.57 -4.83 -7.87
C TYR A 121 -28.75 -6.32 -8.11
N GLN A 122 -29.56 -6.62 -9.12
CA GLN A 122 -29.81 -7.97 -9.62
C GLN A 122 -29.76 -7.98 -11.15
N LEU A 123 -29.01 -8.95 -11.66
CA LEU A 123 -28.89 -9.23 -13.10
C LEU A 123 -29.53 -10.59 -13.33
N ALA A 124 -30.39 -10.71 -14.36
CA ALA A 124 -31.06 -11.96 -14.65
C ALA A 124 -31.28 -12.16 -16.15
N HIS A 125 -31.02 -13.38 -16.63
CA HIS A 125 -31.42 -13.84 -17.95
C HIS A 125 -32.85 -14.37 -17.89
N VAL A 126 -33.76 -13.81 -18.69
CA VAL A 126 -35.19 -14.18 -18.76
C VAL A 126 -35.57 -14.56 -20.18
N GLN A 127 -36.20 -15.71 -20.33
CA GLN A 127 -36.75 -16.16 -21.61
C GLN A 127 -38.21 -15.73 -21.73
N HIS A 128 -38.61 -15.23 -22.91
CA HIS A 128 -39.98 -14.81 -23.23
C HIS A 128 -40.65 -13.92 -22.15
N PRO A 129 -39.97 -12.82 -21.72
CA PRO A 129 -40.52 -11.97 -20.67
C PRO A 129 -41.79 -11.24 -21.05
N PHE A 130 -41.93 -10.91 -22.34
CA PHE A 130 -43.09 -10.18 -22.91
C PHE A 130 -43.37 -10.65 -24.34
N ASP A 131 -44.58 -10.37 -24.85
CA ASP A 131 -44.95 -10.64 -26.25
C ASP A 131 -43.96 -9.94 -27.19
N GLY A 132 -43.39 -10.69 -28.12
CA GLY A 132 -42.41 -10.20 -29.09
C GLY A 132 -40.97 -10.18 -28.61
N VAL A 133 -40.69 -10.34 -27.32
CA VAL A 133 -39.35 -10.43 -26.76
C VAL A 133 -38.94 -11.89 -26.57
N GLU A 134 -37.92 -12.33 -27.32
CA GLU A 134 -37.42 -13.70 -27.23
C GLU A 134 -36.68 -13.96 -25.96
N GLN A 135 -35.76 -13.06 -25.62
CA GLN A 135 -34.93 -13.13 -24.42
C GLN A 135 -34.61 -11.72 -23.88
N ALA A 136 -34.47 -11.59 -22.59
CA ALA A 136 -34.02 -10.36 -21.96
C ALA A 136 -32.84 -10.60 -20.98
N TRP A 137 -31.92 -9.69 -21.01
CA TRP A 137 -31.00 -9.49 -19.90
C TRP A 137 -31.50 -8.34 -19.04
N VAL A 138 -31.97 -8.63 -17.84
CA VAL A 138 -32.57 -7.64 -16.95
C VAL A 138 -31.52 -7.13 -15.98
N ILE A 139 -31.32 -5.81 -15.92
CA ILE A 139 -30.48 -5.10 -14.95
C ILE A 139 -31.41 -4.29 -14.08
N SER A 140 -31.63 -4.75 -12.86
CA SER A 140 -32.51 -4.09 -11.89
C SER A 140 -31.76 -3.67 -10.64
N GLY A 141 -32.05 -2.47 -10.10
CA GLY A 141 -31.44 -1.96 -8.86
C GLY A 141 -32.47 -1.66 -7.81
N PHE A 142 -32.05 -1.71 -6.53
CA PHE A 142 -32.86 -1.23 -5.39
C PHE A 142 -33.09 0.28 -5.50
N ASP A 143 -32.05 0.99 -5.91
CA ASP A 143 -32.03 2.42 -6.18
C ASP A 143 -31.23 2.72 -7.45
N ARG A 144 -31.11 4.01 -7.80
CA ARG A 144 -30.42 4.44 -9.04
C ARG A 144 -28.96 4.00 -9.10
N ARG A 145 -28.23 3.94 -7.96
CA ARG A 145 -26.83 3.51 -7.92
C ARG A 145 -26.71 2.00 -8.11
N GLY A 146 -27.61 1.21 -7.53
CA GLY A 146 -27.67 -0.22 -7.80
C GLY A 146 -27.82 -0.51 -9.30
N VAL A 147 -28.69 0.22 -10.02
CA VAL A 147 -28.83 0.08 -11.47
C VAL A 147 -27.51 0.41 -12.18
N ILE A 148 -26.87 1.52 -11.82
CA ILE A 148 -25.59 1.96 -12.42
C ILE A 148 -24.50 0.90 -12.22
N TYR A 149 -24.39 0.32 -11.02
CA TYR A 149 -23.42 -0.75 -10.74
C TYR A 149 -23.71 -2.03 -11.52
N GLY A 150 -24.96 -2.42 -11.66
CA GLY A 150 -25.36 -3.55 -12.51
C GLY A 150 -24.96 -3.34 -13.98
N ILE A 151 -25.11 -2.12 -14.51
CA ILE A 151 -24.67 -1.76 -15.86
C ILE A 151 -23.15 -1.88 -15.99
N TYR A 152 -22.37 -1.32 -15.03
CA TYR A 152 -20.91 -1.35 -15.10
C TYR A 152 -20.34 -2.72 -14.75
N ASP A 153 -21.08 -3.57 -14.01
CA ASP A 153 -20.71 -4.97 -13.83
C ASP A 153 -20.68 -5.71 -15.20
N LEU A 154 -21.73 -5.52 -16.01
CA LEU A 154 -21.74 -6.08 -17.37
C LEU A 154 -20.59 -5.51 -18.23
N SER A 155 -20.35 -4.21 -18.17
CA SER A 155 -19.22 -3.57 -18.90
C SER A 155 -17.88 -4.17 -18.52
N GLU A 156 -17.61 -4.36 -17.22
CA GLU A 156 -16.38 -4.98 -16.73
C GLU A 156 -16.25 -6.44 -17.18
N LYS A 157 -17.34 -7.23 -17.10
CA LYS A 157 -17.34 -8.64 -17.53
C LYS A 157 -17.14 -8.79 -19.05
N MET A 158 -17.53 -7.79 -19.84
CA MET A 158 -17.22 -7.72 -21.27
C MET A 158 -15.77 -7.35 -21.56
N GLY A 159 -15.00 -6.94 -20.55
CA GLY A 159 -13.58 -6.59 -20.66
C GLY A 159 -13.29 -5.10 -20.78
N VAL A 160 -14.21 -4.22 -20.38
CA VAL A 160 -13.95 -2.77 -20.29
C VAL A 160 -13.47 -2.45 -18.88
N SER A 161 -12.16 -2.18 -18.75
CA SER A 161 -11.56 -1.81 -17.48
C SER A 161 -12.11 -0.46 -16.97
N PRO A 162 -12.31 -0.26 -15.66
CA PRO A 162 -12.54 1.07 -15.09
C PRO A 162 -11.44 2.08 -15.46
N TRP A 163 -10.22 1.59 -15.68
CA TRP A 163 -9.03 2.38 -16.02
C TRP A 163 -8.83 2.62 -17.52
N TYR A 164 -9.81 2.25 -18.36
CA TYR A 164 -9.68 2.36 -19.82
C TYR A 164 -9.32 3.79 -20.27
N TRP A 165 -9.85 4.80 -19.61
CA TRP A 165 -9.57 6.20 -19.90
C TRP A 165 -8.37 6.74 -19.11
N TRP A 166 -8.31 6.44 -17.78
CA TRP A 166 -7.31 7.00 -16.87
C TRP A 166 -5.92 6.36 -16.98
N ALA A 167 -5.81 5.15 -17.51
CA ALA A 167 -4.54 4.47 -17.74
C ALA A 167 -4.38 3.93 -19.16
N ASP A 168 -5.23 4.40 -20.10
CA ASP A 168 -5.23 3.99 -21.51
C ASP A 168 -5.29 2.48 -21.72
N VAL A 169 -5.94 1.74 -20.81
CA VAL A 169 -6.10 0.29 -20.92
C VAL A 169 -6.95 -0.03 -22.14
N PRO A 170 -6.42 -0.80 -23.11
CA PRO A 170 -7.15 -1.08 -24.34
C PRO A 170 -8.39 -1.95 -24.10
N VAL A 171 -9.46 -1.65 -24.80
CA VAL A 171 -10.62 -2.54 -24.85
C VAL A 171 -10.39 -3.57 -25.94
N VAL A 172 -10.39 -4.85 -25.57
CA VAL A 172 -10.17 -5.96 -26.52
C VAL A 172 -11.39 -6.14 -27.38
N GLN A 173 -11.21 -6.11 -28.71
CA GLN A 173 -12.28 -6.43 -29.63
C GLN A 173 -12.56 -7.94 -29.64
N ARG A 174 -13.86 -8.29 -29.65
CA ARG A 174 -14.38 -9.65 -29.66
C ARG A 174 -15.33 -9.82 -30.85
N ASP A 175 -15.45 -11.05 -31.36
CA ASP A 175 -16.40 -11.35 -32.44
C ASP A 175 -17.83 -11.47 -31.91
N GLY A 176 -18.00 -11.74 -30.62
CA GLY A 176 -19.30 -11.78 -29.97
C GLY A 176 -19.22 -11.69 -28.45
N VAL A 177 -20.32 -11.28 -27.83
CA VAL A 177 -20.53 -11.25 -26.39
C VAL A 177 -21.87 -11.92 -26.12
N TYR A 178 -21.85 -12.91 -25.23
CA TYR A 178 -23.00 -13.76 -24.93
C TYR A 178 -23.14 -13.88 -23.38
N ILE A 179 -24.38 -14.02 -22.93
CA ILE A 179 -24.66 -14.28 -21.51
C ILE A 179 -25.22 -15.70 -21.39
N ALA A 180 -24.65 -16.49 -20.51
CA ALA A 180 -25.04 -17.88 -20.28
C ALA A 180 -26.51 -17.99 -19.88
N ALA A 181 -27.22 -18.99 -20.45
CA ALA A 181 -28.64 -19.19 -20.18
C ALA A 181 -28.91 -19.42 -18.69
N GLY A 182 -29.97 -18.79 -18.18
CA GLY A 182 -30.40 -18.90 -16.78
C GLY A 182 -29.48 -18.21 -15.77
N SER A 183 -28.51 -17.39 -16.24
CA SER A 183 -27.63 -16.63 -15.33
C SER A 183 -28.44 -15.66 -14.46
N GLN A 184 -28.09 -15.66 -13.17
CA GLN A 184 -28.55 -14.70 -12.19
C GLN A 184 -27.38 -14.24 -11.33
N VAL A 185 -27.32 -12.95 -11.01
CA VAL A 185 -26.31 -12.33 -10.15
C VAL A 185 -27.03 -11.34 -9.23
N SER A 186 -26.75 -11.38 -7.95
CA SER A 186 -27.21 -10.36 -7.02
C SER A 186 -26.04 -9.92 -6.16
N ASP A 187 -25.92 -8.62 -5.93
CA ASP A 187 -24.78 -8.06 -5.19
C ASP A 187 -25.16 -6.72 -4.56
N ALA A 188 -24.50 -6.38 -3.45
CA ALA A 188 -24.69 -5.11 -2.74
C ALA A 188 -23.47 -4.76 -1.89
N PRO A 189 -23.21 -3.47 -1.65
CA PRO A 189 -22.09 -3.04 -0.83
C PRO A 189 -22.30 -3.32 0.65
N LYS A 190 -21.20 -3.62 1.34
CA LYS A 190 -21.17 -3.76 2.81
C LYS A 190 -20.82 -2.44 3.49
N VAL A 191 -19.90 -1.65 2.94
CA VAL A 191 -19.61 -0.30 3.45
C VAL A 191 -20.48 0.70 2.71
N LYS A 192 -21.20 1.56 3.46
CA LYS A 192 -22.24 2.43 2.88
C LYS A 192 -21.69 3.48 1.93
N TYR A 193 -20.65 4.22 2.33
CA TYR A 193 -20.01 5.26 1.53
C TYR A 193 -18.56 4.90 1.28
N ARG A 194 -18.19 4.79 0.01
CA ARG A 194 -16.89 4.28 -0.47
C ARG A 194 -16.33 5.27 -1.46
N GLY A 195 -15.13 5.81 -1.19
CA GLY A 195 -14.62 6.84 -2.08
C GLY A 195 -13.19 7.25 -1.86
N ILE A 196 -12.84 8.33 -2.54
CA ILE A 196 -11.50 8.91 -2.54
C ILE A 196 -11.53 10.39 -2.18
N PHE A 197 -10.37 10.89 -1.77
CA PHE A 197 -10.09 12.30 -1.57
C PHE A 197 -8.97 12.74 -2.51
N LEU A 198 -9.28 13.70 -3.41
CA LEU A 198 -8.29 14.37 -4.27
C LEU A 198 -7.65 15.50 -3.45
N ASN A 199 -6.54 15.23 -2.77
CA ASN A 199 -5.98 16.13 -1.78
C ASN A 199 -4.83 16.99 -2.31
N ASP A 200 -3.83 16.36 -2.88
CA ASP A 200 -2.55 17.01 -3.16
C ASP A 200 -2.34 17.22 -4.66
N GLU A 201 -3.18 18.07 -5.20
CA GLU A 201 -3.38 18.27 -6.61
C GLU A 201 -2.33 19.17 -7.31
N ALA A 202 -1.45 19.84 -6.57
CA ALA A 202 -0.41 20.70 -7.16
C ALA A 202 1.02 20.18 -6.89
N PRO A 203 1.94 20.26 -7.88
CA PRO A 203 1.80 20.86 -9.23
C PRO A 203 1.27 19.89 -10.30
N ALA A 204 1.12 18.58 -10.00
CA ALA A 204 0.84 17.55 -11.00
C ALA A 204 -0.60 17.66 -11.54
N LEU A 205 -1.60 17.20 -10.79
CA LEU A 205 -2.99 17.19 -11.22
C LEU A 205 -3.52 18.59 -11.55
N THR A 206 -3.14 19.60 -10.78
CA THR A 206 -3.57 21.00 -11.04
C THR A 206 -3.09 21.50 -12.41
N ASN A 207 -1.80 21.36 -12.71
CA ASN A 207 -1.28 21.82 -14.01
C ASN A 207 -1.88 21.03 -15.16
N TRP A 208 -2.05 19.73 -14.98
CA TRP A 208 -2.68 18.86 -15.96
C TRP A 208 -4.15 19.23 -16.21
N THR A 209 -4.95 19.46 -15.17
CA THR A 209 -6.37 19.84 -15.32
C THR A 209 -6.52 21.21 -15.98
N HIS A 210 -5.66 22.17 -15.64
CA HIS A 210 -5.67 23.47 -16.27
C HIS A 210 -5.31 23.39 -17.75
N GLU A 211 -4.33 22.58 -18.12
CA GLU A 211 -3.94 22.40 -19.53
C GLU A 211 -5.03 21.68 -20.34
N LYS A 212 -5.63 20.62 -19.78
CA LYS A 212 -6.54 19.73 -20.54
C LYS A 212 -8.01 20.16 -20.49
N PHE A 213 -8.44 20.80 -19.40
CA PHE A 213 -9.84 21.12 -19.16
C PHE A 213 -10.08 22.61 -18.81
N GLY A 214 -9.02 23.38 -18.62
CA GLY A 214 -9.12 24.76 -18.15
C GLY A 214 -9.31 24.91 -16.64
N GLY A 215 -9.24 23.82 -15.87
CA GLY A 215 -9.37 23.76 -14.41
C GLY A 215 -10.23 22.60 -13.92
N TYR A 216 -10.55 22.63 -12.64
CA TYR A 216 -11.37 21.61 -11.96
C TYR A 216 -12.87 21.83 -12.19
N ASN A 217 -13.34 21.62 -13.41
CA ASN A 217 -14.71 21.85 -13.84
C ASN A 217 -15.48 20.54 -14.09
N ALA A 218 -16.76 20.64 -14.46
CA ALA A 218 -17.62 19.51 -14.70
C ALA A 218 -17.11 18.55 -15.80
N THR A 219 -16.35 19.06 -16.79
CA THR A 219 -15.76 18.18 -17.82
C THR A 219 -14.68 17.28 -17.24
N PHE A 220 -13.84 17.81 -16.36
CA PHE A 220 -12.86 17.02 -15.61
C PHE A 220 -13.54 16.03 -14.66
N TYR A 221 -14.44 16.52 -13.80
CA TYR A 221 -15.08 15.66 -12.79
C TYR A 221 -15.94 14.55 -13.39
N ARG A 222 -16.45 14.71 -14.63
CA ARG A 222 -17.15 13.63 -15.32
C ARG A 222 -16.29 12.36 -15.42
N HIS A 223 -15.00 12.50 -15.73
CA HIS A 223 -14.07 11.37 -15.82
C HIS A 223 -13.76 10.77 -14.44
N VAL A 224 -13.69 11.60 -13.39
CA VAL A 224 -13.52 11.12 -12.02
C VAL A 224 -14.76 10.35 -11.55
N PHE A 225 -15.94 10.91 -11.75
CA PHE A 225 -17.20 10.28 -11.34
C PHE A 225 -17.45 8.96 -12.08
N GLU A 226 -17.16 8.90 -13.39
CA GLU A 226 -17.25 7.66 -14.15
C GLU A 226 -16.30 6.59 -13.61
N LEU A 227 -15.04 6.93 -13.31
CA LEU A 227 -14.09 6.01 -12.70
C LEU A 227 -14.61 5.47 -11.37
N LEU A 228 -15.11 6.33 -10.48
CA LEU A 228 -15.65 5.93 -9.19
C LEU A 228 -16.83 4.97 -9.35
N LEU A 229 -17.80 5.29 -10.20
CA LEU A 229 -18.97 4.44 -10.43
C LEU A 229 -18.61 3.09 -11.07
N ARG A 230 -17.67 3.07 -12.04
CA ARG A 230 -17.13 1.82 -12.61
C ARG A 230 -16.38 0.98 -11.59
N SER A 231 -15.83 1.61 -10.56
CA SER A 231 -15.17 0.97 -9.42
C SER A 231 -16.13 0.69 -8.25
N LYS A 232 -17.43 0.79 -8.46
CA LYS A 232 -18.50 0.61 -7.45
C LYS A 232 -18.37 1.54 -6.22
N ALA A 233 -17.75 2.70 -6.40
CA ALA A 233 -17.69 3.76 -5.40
C ALA A 233 -18.82 4.79 -5.58
N ASN A 234 -19.15 5.50 -4.51
CA ASN A 234 -20.23 6.48 -4.49
C ASN A 234 -19.87 7.81 -3.82
N PHE A 235 -18.62 8.00 -3.34
CA PHE A 235 -18.28 9.09 -2.44
C PHE A 235 -17.01 9.83 -2.89
N LEU A 236 -17.00 11.17 -2.77
CA LEU A 236 -15.85 12.00 -3.13
C LEU A 236 -15.68 13.18 -2.19
N TRP A 237 -14.44 13.40 -1.69
CA TRP A 237 -13.93 14.70 -1.30
C TRP A 237 -13.14 15.29 -2.47
N PRO A 238 -13.57 16.45 -3.01
CA PRO A 238 -12.99 17.02 -4.22
C PRO A 238 -11.66 17.73 -3.94
N ALA A 239 -10.95 18.10 -5.00
CA ALA A 239 -9.77 18.95 -4.93
C ALA A 239 -10.11 20.28 -4.24
N MET A 240 -9.28 20.68 -3.25
CA MET A 240 -9.59 21.82 -2.38
C MET A 240 -8.50 22.88 -2.31
N TRP A 241 -7.22 22.52 -2.42
CA TRP A 241 -6.12 23.47 -2.36
C TRP A 241 -6.21 24.47 -3.51
N ASN A 242 -6.48 25.74 -3.19
CA ASN A 242 -6.76 26.82 -4.15
C ASN A 242 -8.01 26.63 -5.02
N ASN A 243 -8.84 25.62 -4.75
CA ASN A 243 -10.06 25.31 -5.49
C ASN A 243 -11.28 25.36 -4.58
N ALA A 244 -12.46 25.55 -5.17
CA ALA A 244 -13.75 25.53 -4.48
C ALA A 244 -14.77 24.83 -5.38
N PHE A 245 -14.94 23.53 -5.21
CA PHE A 245 -15.68 22.61 -6.08
C PHE A 245 -17.02 23.16 -6.60
N ALA A 246 -17.85 23.67 -5.70
CA ALA A 246 -19.20 24.15 -6.04
C ALA A 246 -19.24 25.63 -6.45
N ASP A 247 -18.17 26.39 -6.17
CA ASP A 247 -18.08 27.84 -6.47
C ASP A 247 -17.32 28.11 -7.77
N ASP A 248 -16.25 27.38 -8.03
CA ASP A 248 -15.45 27.50 -9.27
C ASP A 248 -16.25 27.09 -10.50
N ASP A 249 -17.04 26.02 -10.41
CA ASP A 249 -18.01 25.62 -11.44
C ASP A 249 -19.26 25.01 -10.77
N PRO A 250 -20.39 25.74 -10.72
CA PRO A 250 -21.64 25.21 -10.16
C PRO A 250 -22.13 23.91 -10.83
N GLN A 251 -21.74 23.63 -12.08
CA GLN A 251 -22.10 22.37 -12.75
C GLN A 251 -21.47 21.15 -12.08
N ASN A 252 -20.37 21.29 -11.35
CA ASN A 252 -19.74 20.21 -10.63
C ASN A 252 -20.71 19.49 -9.68
N MET A 253 -21.42 20.25 -8.84
CA MET A 253 -22.34 19.68 -7.85
C MET A 253 -23.61 19.08 -8.49
N TYR A 254 -24.11 19.70 -9.60
CA TYR A 254 -25.24 19.14 -10.34
C TYR A 254 -24.82 17.82 -11.01
N LEU A 255 -23.69 17.79 -11.69
CA LEU A 255 -23.16 16.58 -12.34
C LEU A 255 -22.93 15.46 -11.32
N ALA A 256 -22.35 15.75 -10.15
CA ALA A 256 -22.15 14.76 -9.09
C ALA A 256 -23.48 14.12 -8.68
N HIS A 257 -24.48 14.97 -8.36
CA HIS A 257 -25.82 14.49 -7.97
C HIS A 257 -26.49 13.70 -9.10
N GLU A 258 -26.46 14.20 -10.33
CA GLU A 258 -27.06 13.54 -11.50
C GLU A 258 -26.41 12.17 -11.77
N MET A 259 -25.09 12.07 -11.68
CA MET A 259 -24.38 10.80 -11.87
C MET A 259 -24.51 9.84 -10.67
N GLY A 260 -24.94 10.30 -9.50
CA GLY A 260 -25.12 9.47 -8.31
C GLY A 260 -23.92 9.48 -7.37
N ILE A 261 -23.02 10.46 -7.46
CA ILE A 261 -21.93 10.64 -6.50
C ILE A 261 -22.41 11.49 -5.31
N VAL A 262 -22.16 10.95 -4.11
CA VAL A 262 -22.37 11.65 -2.84
C VAL A 262 -21.15 12.54 -2.59
N MET A 263 -21.37 13.83 -2.42
CA MET A 263 -20.32 14.80 -2.16
C MET A 263 -20.19 15.12 -0.69
N SER A 264 -18.96 15.39 -0.25
CA SER A 264 -18.69 16.04 1.01
C SER A 264 -17.49 16.97 0.84
N THR A 265 -17.17 17.71 1.87
CA THR A 265 -15.95 18.49 1.96
C THR A 265 -15.00 17.89 2.98
N SER A 266 -13.72 18.23 2.91
CA SER A 266 -12.71 17.62 3.77
C SER A 266 -12.94 17.95 5.26
N HIS A 267 -12.15 17.32 6.12
CA HIS A 267 -12.25 17.41 7.57
C HIS A 267 -12.08 18.83 8.18
N HIS A 268 -11.61 19.80 7.43
CA HIS A 268 -11.44 21.19 7.88
C HIS A 268 -12.33 22.21 7.12
N GLU A 269 -13.14 21.73 6.19
CA GLU A 269 -14.04 22.52 5.35
C GLU A 269 -15.52 22.22 5.71
N PRO A 270 -16.03 22.74 6.84
CA PRO A 270 -17.36 22.35 7.32
C PRO A 270 -18.50 22.89 6.45
N MET A 271 -19.66 22.20 6.53
CA MET A 271 -20.93 22.63 5.96
C MET A 271 -20.91 22.84 4.44
N MET A 272 -20.16 21.97 3.72
CA MET A 272 -20.06 22.01 2.25
C MET A 272 -19.49 23.32 1.71
N ARG A 273 -18.59 23.97 2.48
CA ARG A 273 -17.93 25.23 2.10
C ARG A 273 -16.43 25.06 2.05
N ALA A 274 -15.83 25.35 0.90
CA ALA A 274 -14.38 25.32 0.75
C ALA A 274 -13.69 26.50 1.45
N ASP A 275 -12.48 26.31 1.98
CA ASP A 275 -11.65 27.36 2.59
C ASP A 275 -11.47 28.57 1.66
N LYS A 276 -11.35 28.32 0.35
CA LYS A 276 -11.24 29.38 -0.66
C LYS A 276 -12.47 30.26 -0.74
N GLU A 277 -13.65 29.73 -0.46
CA GLU A 277 -14.87 30.52 -0.45
C GLU A 277 -14.85 31.53 0.71
N TRP A 278 -14.26 31.18 1.88
CA TRP A 278 -14.08 32.16 2.96
C TRP A 278 -13.19 33.35 2.54
N ASN A 279 -12.11 33.06 1.80
CA ASN A 279 -11.23 34.11 1.28
C ASN A 279 -11.92 35.02 0.24
N ARG A 280 -12.97 34.52 -0.42
CA ARG A 280 -13.74 35.26 -1.43
C ARG A 280 -14.91 36.05 -0.82
N TYR A 281 -15.63 35.43 0.11
CA TYR A 281 -16.94 35.90 0.60
C TYR A 281 -16.98 36.08 2.12
N GLY A 282 -16.03 35.59 2.85
CA GLY A 282 -15.95 35.70 4.31
C GLY A 282 -15.69 37.10 4.77
N SER A 283 -16.06 37.40 6.02
CA SER A 283 -15.81 38.68 6.66
C SER A 283 -15.32 38.47 8.09
N GLY A 284 -14.21 39.10 8.43
CA GLY A 284 -13.54 38.91 9.74
C GLY A 284 -12.71 37.61 9.84
N PRO A 285 -12.25 37.25 11.04
CA PRO A 285 -11.39 36.10 11.24
C PRO A 285 -12.18 34.79 11.12
N TRP A 286 -11.47 33.71 10.68
CA TRP A 286 -11.94 32.34 10.74
C TRP A 286 -11.81 31.83 12.18
N GLU A 287 -12.62 32.40 13.10
CA GLU A 287 -12.57 32.14 14.53
C GLU A 287 -13.97 32.27 15.12
N TYR A 288 -14.58 31.14 15.51
CA TYR A 288 -15.99 31.11 15.94
C TYR A 288 -16.23 31.81 17.29
N SER A 289 -15.22 31.88 18.16
CA SER A 289 -15.34 32.57 19.45
C SER A 289 -15.51 34.08 19.30
N THR A 290 -14.98 34.66 18.21
CA THR A 290 -15.00 36.09 17.97
C THR A 290 -15.85 36.55 16.78
N ASN A 291 -16.21 35.62 15.89
CA ASN A 291 -16.92 35.89 14.64
C ASN A 291 -18.05 34.88 14.33
N PRO A 292 -18.89 34.48 15.31
CA PRO A 292 -19.87 33.43 15.11
C PRO A 292 -20.93 33.77 14.06
N ASP A 293 -21.46 35.00 14.05
CA ASP A 293 -22.55 35.39 13.15
C ASP A 293 -22.17 35.28 11.67
N LYS A 294 -20.94 35.71 11.32
CA LYS A 294 -20.46 35.64 9.92
C LYS A 294 -20.14 34.22 9.48
N LEU A 295 -19.62 33.39 10.36
CA LEU A 295 -19.39 31.98 10.09
C LEU A 295 -20.74 31.25 9.96
N TYR A 296 -21.72 31.55 10.82
CA TYR A 296 -23.07 31.01 10.71
C TYR A 296 -23.71 31.35 9.36
N GLU A 297 -23.72 32.66 8.96
CA GLU A 297 -24.20 33.10 7.65
C GLU A 297 -23.49 32.37 6.48
N PHE A 298 -22.17 32.22 6.60
CA PHE A 298 -21.37 31.54 5.60
C PHE A 298 -21.78 30.06 5.44
N TRP A 299 -22.03 29.35 6.54
CA TRP A 299 -22.45 27.93 6.51
C TRP A 299 -23.89 27.75 6.02
N VAL A 300 -24.77 28.69 6.28
CA VAL A 300 -26.13 28.69 5.74
C VAL A 300 -26.14 28.57 4.21
N GLU A 301 -25.27 29.28 3.53
CA GLU A 301 -25.20 29.21 2.07
C GLU A 301 -24.76 27.81 1.56
N GLY A 302 -23.89 27.12 2.28
CA GLY A 302 -23.54 25.73 1.98
C GLY A 302 -24.73 24.79 2.10
N ALA A 303 -25.47 24.85 3.21
CA ALA A 303 -26.67 24.04 3.41
C ALA A 303 -27.73 24.27 2.33
N LYS A 304 -28.00 25.55 1.98
CA LYS A 304 -28.96 25.90 0.90
C LYS A 304 -28.53 25.36 -0.47
N ARG A 305 -27.23 25.43 -0.79
CA ARG A 305 -26.64 24.97 -2.05
C ARG A 305 -26.86 23.48 -2.27
N TYR A 306 -26.78 22.69 -1.20
CA TYR A 306 -26.90 21.23 -1.24
C TYR A 306 -28.24 20.68 -0.77
N LYS A 307 -29.26 21.54 -0.58
CA LYS A 307 -30.58 21.17 -0.06
C LYS A 307 -31.20 19.93 -0.74
N ASP A 308 -31.12 19.85 -2.06
CA ASP A 308 -31.75 18.80 -2.88
C ASP A 308 -30.73 17.86 -3.53
N LYS A 309 -29.50 17.77 -2.99
CA LYS A 309 -28.42 16.99 -3.56
C LYS A 309 -27.90 15.91 -2.62
N ASP A 310 -27.33 14.85 -3.18
CA ASP A 310 -26.67 13.83 -2.36
C ASP A 310 -25.41 14.42 -1.73
N ALA A 311 -25.42 14.62 -0.44
CA ALA A 311 -24.32 15.21 0.32
C ALA A 311 -24.22 14.64 1.73
N ILE A 312 -23.02 14.61 2.27
CA ILE A 312 -22.71 14.38 3.69
C ILE A 312 -22.10 15.65 4.24
N PHE A 313 -22.72 16.27 5.23
CA PHE A 313 -22.24 17.52 5.79
C PHE A 313 -21.11 17.27 6.78
N THR A 314 -19.92 17.82 6.51
CA THR A 314 -18.81 17.82 7.47
C THR A 314 -19.14 18.77 8.62
N MET A 315 -19.09 18.26 9.85
CA MET A 315 -19.41 18.97 11.08
C MET A 315 -18.15 19.40 11.81
N GLY A 316 -18.31 20.35 12.71
CA GLY A 316 -17.21 20.89 13.51
C GLY A 316 -16.47 22.02 12.79
N MET A 317 -15.25 22.27 13.24
CA MET A 317 -14.37 23.29 12.69
C MET A 317 -12.91 22.99 13.07
N ARG A 318 -11.98 23.31 12.19
CA ARG A 318 -10.54 23.47 12.48
C ARG A 318 -10.10 24.90 12.18
N GLY A 319 -8.85 25.22 12.48
CA GLY A 319 -8.26 26.49 12.06
C GLY A 319 -8.18 26.57 10.53
N GLN A 320 -8.08 27.79 10.01
CA GLN A 320 -8.01 28.03 8.57
C GLN A 320 -6.83 27.29 7.93
N ALA A 321 -7.01 26.76 6.73
CA ALA A 321 -6.03 26.00 5.97
C ALA A 321 -5.46 24.79 6.75
N ASP A 322 -6.33 23.98 7.31
CA ASP A 322 -5.99 22.71 8.03
C ASP A 322 -5.08 22.93 9.26
N THR A 323 -5.05 24.13 9.84
CA THR A 323 -4.32 24.37 11.08
C THR A 323 -5.14 23.93 12.30
N PRO A 324 -4.50 23.63 13.46
CA PRO A 324 -5.24 23.43 14.71
C PRO A 324 -6.02 24.69 15.08
N MET A 325 -7.16 24.51 15.77
CA MET A 325 -7.80 25.62 16.47
C MET A 325 -6.84 26.19 17.53
N SER A 326 -7.15 27.40 18.04
CA SER A 326 -6.34 28.07 19.05
C SER A 326 -5.88 27.16 20.21
N GLU A 327 -4.72 27.44 20.81
CA GLU A 327 -4.19 26.70 21.94
C GLU A 327 -5.19 26.75 23.12
N GLY A 328 -5.66 25.58 23.58
CA GLY A 328 -6.57 25.43 24.72
C GLY A 328 -7.61 24.31 24.55
N GLU A 329 -8.34 24.02 25.63
CA GLU A 329 -9.47 23.07 25.60
C GLU A 329 -10.69 23.72 24.95
N ASN A 330 -10.93 23.42 23.67
CA ASN A 330 -12.01 24.01 22.89
C ASN A 330 -13.29 23.13 22.86
N ILE A 331 -13.46 22.19 23.80
CA ILE A 331 -14.56 21.22 23.78
C ILE A 331 -15.92 21.92 23.72
N GLY A 332 -16.23 22.80 24.70
CA GLY A 332 -17.51 23.49 24.74
C GLY A 332 -17.75 24.42 23.54
N LEU A 333 -16.70 24.97 22.93
CA LEU A 333 -16.80 25.76 21.71
C LEU A 333 -17.17 24.88 20.53
N LEU A 334 -16.52 23.73 20.37
CA LEU A 334 -16.80 22.77 19.27
C LEU A 334 -18.20 22.18 19.40
N GLU A 335 -18.64 21.82 20.61
CA GLU A 335 -20.03 21.34 20.84
C GLU A 335 -21.06 22.38 20.44
N ARG A 336 -20.81 23.68 20.77
CA ARG A 336 -21.66 24.78 20.32
C ARG A 336 -21.63 24.94 18.79
N ILE A 337 -20.48 24.86 18.16
CA ILE A 337 -20.35 24.90 16.69
C ILE A 337 -21.19 23.82 16.04
N VAL A 338 -21.07 22.57 16.50
CA VAL A 338 -21.87 21.45 15.99
C VAL A 338 -23.37 21.67 16.20
N ALA A 339 -23.78 22.21 17.34
CA ALA A 339 -25.18 22.52 17.61
C ALA A 339 -25.74 23.59 16.66
N ASP A 340 -24.97 24.67 16.44
CA ASP A 340 -25.34 25.76 15.53
C ASP A 340 -25.39 25.28 14.07
N GLN A 341 -24.45 24.44 13.64
CA GLN A 341 -24.45 23.80 12.32
C GLN A 341 -25.66 22.87 12.12
N ARG A 342 -26.03 22.10 13.12
CA ARG A 342 -27.24 21.26 13.08
C ARG A 342 -28.52 22.09 13.04
N GLU A 343 -28.56 23.24 13.72
CA GLU A 343 -29.68 24.18 13.63
C GLU A 343 -29.83 24.72 12.19
N ILE A 344 -28.70 25.03 11.52
CA ILE A 344 -28.71 25.44 10.11
C ILE A 344 -29.30 24.34 9.23
N LEU A 345 -28.85 23.08 9.40
CA LEU A 345 -29.37 21.94 8.62
C LEU A 345 -30.88 21.77 8.82
N ALA A 346 -31.34 21.77 10.08
CA ALA A 346 -32.75 21.61 10.41
C ALA A 346 -33.64 22.72 9.85
N LYS A 347 -33.10 23.94 9.68
CA LYS A 347 -33.83 25.08 9.12
C LYS A 347 -33.90 25.11 7.60
N HIS A 348 -32.87 24.60 6.92
CA HIS A 348 -32.69 24.82 5.50
C HIS A 348 -32.81 23.56 4.64
N ILE A 349 -32.83 22.37 5.24
CA ILE A 349 -33.05 21.10 4.54
C ILE A 349 -34.37 20.50 4.98
N ASP A 350 -35.25 20.19 4.01
CA ASP A 350 -36.59 19.68 4.24
C ASP A 350 -36.59 18.16 4.59
N LYS A 351 -35.83 17.78 5.64
CA LYS A 351 -35.72 16.43 6.17
C LYS A 351 -35.58 16.48 7.70
N PRO A 352 -35.99 15.46 8.42
CA PRO A 352 -35.63 15.28 9.82
C PRO A 352 -34.09 15.33 9.99
N ILE A 353 -33.62 15.93 11.07
CA ILE A 353 -32.19 16.18 11.27
C ILE A 353 -31.38 14.87 11.33
N ASP A 354 -31.97 13.80 11.84
CA ASP A 354 -31.40 12.45 11.94
C ASP A 354 -31.39 11.66 10.62
N GLU A 355 -32.09 12.17 9.59
CA GLU A 355 -32.05 11.64 8.22
C GLU A 355 -31.07 12.41 7.32
N ILE A 356 -30.54 13.54 7.79
CA ILE A 356 -29.53 14.32 7.05
C ILE A 356 -28.15 13.74 7.34
N PRO A 357 -27.44 13.21 6.33
CA PRO A 357 -26.11 12.61 6.56
C PRO A 357 -25.11 13.65 7.06
N GLN A 358 -24.49 13.38 8.18
CA GLN A 358 -23.51 14.23 8.84
C GLN A 358 -22.28 13.39 9.23
N VAL A 359 -21.11 13.99 9.13
CA VAL A 359 -19.84 13.35 9.49
C VAL A 359 -18.98 14.28 10.32
N TRP A 360 -18.37 13.76 11.37
CA TRP A 360 -17.36 14.46 12.14
C TRP A 360 -16.04 13.70 12.07
N ALA A 361 -15.02 14.32 11.44
CA ALA A 361 -13.71 13.72 11.25
C ALA A 361 -12.84 13.90 12.50
N LEU A 362 -12.47 12.78 13.09
CA LEU A 362 -11.62 12.70 14.30
C LEU A 362 -10.13 12.68 13.90
N TYR A 363 -9.72 13.74 13.19
CA TYR A 363 -8.39 13.86 12.62
C TYR A 363 -7.47 14.72 13.50
N LYS A 364 -6.22 14.29 13.64
CA LYS A 364 -5.18 14.96 14.44
C LYS A 364 -5.67 15.27 15.89
N GLU A 365 -5.68 16.56 16.29
CA GLU A 365 -6.07 17.02 17.63
C GLU A 365 -7.54 16.79 17.96
N VAL A 366 -8.41 16.68 16.94
CA VAL A 366 -9.85 16.50 17.13
C VAL A 366 -10.16 15.17 17.81
N GLN A 367 -9.42 14.09 17.49
CA GLN A 367 -9.53 12.83 18.22
C GLN A 367 -9.29 13.03 19.71
N GLY A 368 -8.26 13.80 20.09
CA GLY A 368 -7.96 14.09 21.49
C GLY A 368 -9.07 14.87 22.21
N PHE A 369 -9.86 15.71 21.51
CA PHE A 369 -11.04 16.34 22.11
C PHE A 369 -12.13 15.31 22.43
N TYR A 370 -12.37 14.37 21.51
CA TYR A 370 -13.30 13.26 21.72
C TYR A 370 -12.86 12.39 22.91
N GLU A 371 -11.60 12.03 23.00
CA GLU A 371 -11.04 11.23 24.11
C GLU A 371 -11.14 11.94 25.46
N ARG A 372 -11.07 13.27 25.48
CA ARG A 372 -11.29 14.10 26.68
C ARG A 372 -12.76 14.41 26.98
N GLY A 373 -13.71 13.79 26.28
CA GLY A 373 -15.13 13.82 26.62
C GLY A 373 -16.01 14.68 25.71
N MET A 374 -15.49 15.32 24.65
CA MET A 374 -16.36 15.94 23.64
C MET A 374 -17.26 14.88 22.99
N ARG A 375 -18.53 15.23 22.80
CA ARG A 375 -19.49 14.33 22.15
C ARG A 375 -20.30 15.08 21.09
N VAL A 376 -20.71 14.33 20.06
CA VAL A 376 -21.66 14.76 19.03
C VAL A 376 -22.89 13.84 19.11
N PRO A 377 -24.07 14.28 18.64
CA PRO A 377 -25.28 13.45 18.62
C PRO A 377 -25.05 12.11 17.91
N ASP A 378 -25.82 11.09 18.30
CA ASP A 378 -25.60 9.70 17.86
C ASP A 378 -25.83 9.47 16.37
N ASP A 379 -26.60 10.33 15.71
CA ASP A 379 -26.87 10.32 14.27
C ASP A 379 -25.70 10.88 13.43
N VAL A 380 -24.71 11.53 14.05
CA VAL A 380 -23.49 11.99 13.38
C VAL A 380 -22.50 10.85 13.26
N THR A 381 -22.03 10.55 12.05
CA THR A 381 -21.01 9.53 11.78
C THR A 381 -19.67 9.96 12.37
N LEU A 382 -19.02 9.09 13.14
CA LEU A 382 -17.64 9.27 13.60
C LEU A 382 -16.66 8.76 12.55
N LEU A 383 -15.86 9.65 11.97
CA LEU A 383 -14.87 9.28 10.98
C LEU A 383 -13.48 9.25 11.61
N TRP A 384 -13.04 8.06 12.00
CA TRP A 384 -11.69 7.83 12.52
C TRP A 384 -10.64 8.01 11.42
N ALA A 385 -9.43 8.34 11.79
CA ALA A 385 -8.34 8.50 10.83
C ALA A 385 -7.15 7.59 11.18
N ASP A 386 -6.36 7.30 10.16
CA ASP A 386 -5.03 6.76 10.36
C ASP A 386 -4.04 7.85 10.85
N ASP A 387 -2.81 7.46 11.10
CA ASP A 387 -1.73 8.35 11.50
C ASP A 387 -1.03 9.06 10.32
N ASN A 388 -1.66 9.12 9.16
CA ASN A 388 -1.16 9.59 7.87
C ASN A 388 -0.07 8.68 7.24
N PHE A 389 0.17 7.51 7.81
CA PHE A 389 1.13 6.51 7.31
C PHE A 389 0.52 5.10 7.22
N GLY A 390 -0.81 5.03 7.20
CA GLY A 390 -1.55 3.80 7.05
C GLY A 390 -1.72 2.99 8.33
N ASN A 391 -1.60 3.59 9.53
CA ASN A 391 -1.85 2.94 10.80
C ASN A 391 -3.08 3.57 11.46
N VAL A 392 -4.17 2.82 11.57
CA VAL A 392 -5.40 3.30 12.21
C VAL A 392 -5.12 3.66 13.68
N ARG A 393 -5.53 4.89 14.06
CA ARG A 393 -5.21 5.45 15.38
C ARG A 393 -6.15 4.96 16.46
N ARG A 394 -7.44 4.84 16.14
CA ARG A 394 -8.49 4.41 17.05
C ARG A 394 -9.65 3.82 16.25
N LEU A 395 -10.35 2.87 16.84
CA LEU A 395 -11.57 2.25 16.32
C LEU A 395 -12.68 2.35 17.37
N PRO A 396 -13.95 2.12 16.99
CA PRO A 396 -15.08 2.14 17.93
C PRO A 396 -14.85 1.18 19.10
N THR A 397 -15.21 1.62 20.29
CA THR A 397 -15.36 0.74 21.46
C THR A 397 -16.72 0.04 21.41
N SER A 398 -16.90 -0.99 22.23
CA SER A 398 -18.17 -1.73 22.31
C SER A 398 -19.37 -0.82 22.61
N ASP A 399 -19.19 0.23 23.41
CA ASP A 399 -20.25 1.20 23.74
C ASP A 399 -20.60 2.13 22.57
N GLU A 400 -19.67 2.30 21.60
CA GLU A 400 -19.84 3.17 20.42
C GLU A 400 -20.50 2.45 19.24
N LEU A 401 -20.55 1.10 19.23
CA LEU A 401 -21.14 0.31 18.15
C LEU A 401 -22.64 0.54 17.94
N GLY A 402 -23.36 0.99 18.97
CA GLY A 402 -24.80 1.26 18.92
C GLY A 402 -25.20 2.61 18.34
N ARG A 403 -24.26 3.45 17.90
CA ARG A 403 -24.54 4.79 17.34
C ARG A 403 -25.27 4.69 16.00
N GLN A 404 -26.35 5.47 15.82
CA GLN A 404 -27.13 5.52 14.58
C GLN A 404 -26.28 5.98 13.38
N GLY A 405 -25.41 6.98 13.57
CA GLY A 405 -24.50 7.50 12.56
C GLY A 405 -23.39 6.50 12.18
N GLY A 406 -23.10 5.53 13.07
CA GLY A 406 -22.04 4.54 12.85
C GLY A 406 -20.64 5.15 12.84
N ALA A 407 -19.69 4.41 12.29
CA ALA A 407 -18.29 4.83 12.19
C ALA A 407 -17.72 4.59 10.80
N GLY A 408 -16.65 5.31 10.49
CA GLY A 408 -15.90 5.16 9.25
C GLY A 408 -14.40 5.40 9.44
N VAL A 409 -13.63 5.26 8.35
CA VAL A 409 -12.18 5.47 8.34
C VAL A 409 -11.78 6.39 7.20
N TYR A 410 -10.95 7.38 7.54
CA TYR A 410 -10.20 8.21 6.61
C TYR A 410 -8.75 7.69 6.57
N TYR A 411 -8.36 7.14 5.43
CA TYR A 411 -7.08 6.46 5.20
C TYR A 411 -6.18 7.26 4.24
N HIS A 412 -4.85 7.00 4.22
CA HIS A 412 -3.92 7.75 3.39
C HIS A 412 -3.08 6.86 2.48
N PHE A 413 -3.14 7.12 1.15
CA PHE A 413 -2.16 6.69 0.14
C PHE A 413 -1.17 7.78 -0.22
N ASP A 414 -1.50 9.02 0.12
CA ASP A 414 -0.75 10.24 -0.10
C ASP A 414 -0.84 11.12 1.14
N TYR A 415 0.23 11.87 1.47
CA TYR A 415 0.23 12.76 2.61
C TYR A 415 1.20 13.94 2.45
N VAL A 416 0.76 15.12 2.83
CA VAL A 416 1.57 16.33 3.00
C VAL A 416 1.69 16.66 4.47
N GLY A 417 2.87 16.47 5.04
CA GLY A 417 3.13 16.78 6.46
C GLY A 417 4.31 16.04 7.06
N GLY A 418 4.53 16.27 8.35
CA GLY A 418 5.61 15.63 9.11
C GLY A 418 5.32 14.17 9.46
N PRO A 419 6.36 13.32 9.57
CA PRO A 419 7.77 13.66 9.46
C PRO A 419 8.29 13.82 8.03
N ARG A 420 7.59 13.28 7.01
CA ARG A 420 7.95 13.36 5.60
C ARG A 420 6.71 13.28 4.72
N SER A 421 6.55 14.21 3.78
CA SER A 421 5.54 14.09 2.73
C SER A 421 5.88 12.96 1.77
N TYR A 422 4.85 12.30 1.25
CA TYR A 422 4.95 11.30 0.20
C TYR A 422 3.73 11.44 -0.71
N ARG A 423 3.95 11.86 -1.96
CA ARG A 423 2.89 12.34 -2.86
C ARG A 423 3.15 12.09 -4.35
N TRP A 424 4.12 11.28 -4.69
CA TRP A 424 4.59 11.12 -6.06
C TRP A 424 4.14 9.80 -6.70
N ILE A 425 4.51 8.65 -6.11
CA ILE A 425 4.16 7.31 -6.60
C ILE A 425 3.62 6.45 -5.46
N ASN A 426 2.96 5.32 -5.82
CA ASN A 426 2.44 4.41 -4.82
C ASN A 426 3.54 3.90 -3.86
N THR A 427 3.27 4.02 -2.57
CA THR A 427 4.18 3.62 -1.49
C THR A 427 3.50 2.71 -0.46
N VAL A 428 2.29 2.23 -0.75
CA VAL A 428 1.47 1.49 0.21
C VAL A 428 1.26 0.06 -0.28
N PRO A 429 1.89 -0.95 0.37
CA PRO A 429 1.67 -2.35 0.05
C PRO A 429 0.23 -2.77 0.37
N LEU A 430 -0.39 -3.54 -0.53
CA LEU A 430 -1.79 -3.96 -0.37
C LEU A 430 -2.02 -4.80 0.89
N GLY A 431 -1.02 -5.56 1.35
CA GLY A 431 -1.09 -6.31 2.60
C GLY A 431 -1.30 -5.41 3.83
N LYS A 432 -0.73 -4.18 3.81
CA LYS A 432 -0.95 -3.19 4.86
C LYS A 432 -2.35 -2.59 4.78
N VAL A 433 -2.83 -2.28 3.58
CA VAL A 433 -4.20 -1.78 3.35
C VAL A 433 -5.21 -2.79 3.85
N TRP A 434 -5.07 -4.05 3.38
CA TRP A 434 -5.97 -5.12 3.78
C TRP A 434 -6.01 -5.29 5.30
N GLU A 435 -4.85 -5.37 5.94
CA GLU A 435 -4.75 -5.63 7.38
C GLU A 435 -5.44 -4.55 8.20
N GLN A 436 -5.22 -3.26 7.88
CA GLN A 436 -5.80 -2.15 8.62
C GLN A 436 -7.29 -1.95 8.34
N MET A 437 -7.71 -2.16 7.08
CA MET A 437 -9.13 -1.99 6.73
C MET A 437 -9.96 -3.19 7.15
N ASN A 438 -9.39 -4.42 7.18
CA ASN A 438 -10.02 -5.57 7.80
C ASN A 438 -10.24 -5.34 9.31
N LEU A 439 -9.21 -4.80 9.98
CA LEU A 439 -9.32 -4.44 11.39
C LEU A 439 -10.43 -3.39 11.62
N ALA A 440 -10.53 -2.38 10.76
CA ALA A 440 -11.61 -1.39 10.82
C ALA A 440 -12.99 -2.01 10.65
N TRP A 441 -13.12 -2.97 9.72
CA TRP A 441 -14.35 -3.73 9.51
C TRP A 441 -14.73 -4.57 10.74
N ASP A 442 -13.78 -5.32 11.28
CA ASP A 442 -14.00 -6.18 12.47
C ASP A 442 -14.45 -5.36 13.69
N TYR A 443 -14.05 -4.09 13.79
CA TYR A 443 -14.46 -3.13 14.83
C TYR A 443 -15.68 -2.28 14.46
N GLY A 444 -16.42 -2.63 13.40
CA GLY A 444 -17.71 -2.02 13.06
C GLY A 444 -17.61 -0.64 12.37
N ALA A 445 -16.48 -0.30 11.78
CA ALA A 445 -16.36 0.91 10.97
C ALA A 445 -16.83 0.63 9.52
N ASP A 446 -18.14 0.54 9.31
CA ASP A 446 -18.81 0.16 8.06
C ASP A 446 -19.51 1.31 7.32
N ARG A 447 -19.50 2.53 7.91
CA ARG A 447 -20.31 3.63 7.38
C ARG A 447 -19.62 4.40 6.25
N ILE A 448 -18.36 4.79 6.41
CA ILE A 448 -17.59 5.56 5.44
C ILE A 448 -16.17 5.01 5.36
N TRP A 449 -15.75 4.60 4.16
CA TRP A 449 -14.35 4.37 3.84
C TRP A 449 -13.91 5.35 2.76
N ILE A 450 -13.00 6.26 3.13
CA ILE A 450 -12.42 7.24 2.21
C ILE A 450 -10.90 7.23 2.31
N THR A 451 -10.23 7.23 1.17
CA THR A 451 -8.76 7.28 1.13
C THR A 451 -8.25 8.51 0.39
N ASN A 452 -7.29 9.20 0.99
CA ASN A 452 -6.53 10.26 0.34
C ASN A 452 -5.63 9.64 -0.73
N VAL A 453 -5.84 10.03 -1.98
CA VAL A 453 -5.09 9.50 -3.15
C VAL A 453 -4.19 10.56 -3.80
N GLY A 454 -4.09 11.74 -3.21
CA GLY A 454 -3.33 12.85 -3.76
C GLY A 454 -3.82 13.22 -5.16
N ASP A 455 -2.98 12.97 -6.16
CA ASP A 455 -3.21 13.32 -7.57
C ASP A 455 -3.92 12.20 -8.39
N LEU A 456 -4.43 11.15 -7.78
CA LEU A 456 -5.08 9.98 -8.40
C LEU A 456 -4.11 9.03 -9.13
N LYS A 457 -3.14 9.57 -9.86
CA LYS A 457 -2.12 8.79 -10.57
C LYS A 457 -0.75 8.92 -9.88
N PRO A 458 0.05 7.85 -9.83
CA PRO A 458 -0.21 6.47 -10.24
C PRO A 458 -0.69 5.60 -9.08
N MET A 459 -1.92 5.79 -8.63
CA MET A 459 -2.55 5.07 -7.51
C MET A 459 -3.61 4.05 -7.97
N GLU A 460 -3.59 3.65 -9.23
CA GLU A 460 -4.64 2.85 -9.87
C GLU A 460 -4.86 1.50 -9.16
N LEU A 461 -3.81 0.77 -8.86
CA LEU A 461 -3.89 -0.53 -8.18
C LEU A 461 -4.40 -0.40 -6.73
N PRO A 462 -3.81 0.43 -5.85
CA PRO A 462 -4.30 0.56 -4.48
C PRO A 462 -5.72 1.15 -4.39
N ILE A 463 -6.12 2.07 -5.28
CA ILE A 463 -7.50 2.56 -5.36
C ILE A 463 -8.46 1.42 -5.70
N SER A 464 -8.13 0.62 -6.73
CA SER A 464 -8.94 -0.54 -7.13
C SER A 464 -9.11 -1.54 -5.99
N PHE A 465 -8.03 -1.83 -5.26
CA PHE A 465 -8.06 -2.75 -4.13
C PHE A 465 -8.91 -2.21 -2.98
N PHE A 466 -8.68 -0.96 -2.56
CA PHE A 466 -9.41 -0.34 -1.45
C PHE A 466 -10.91 -0.28 -1.71
N LEU A 467 -11.32 0.10 -2.93
CA LEU A 467 -12.74 0.19 -3.29
C LEU A 467 -13.40 -1.19 -3.42
N ALA A 468 -12.66 -2.19 -3.93
CA ALA A 468 -13.13 -3.57 -4.00
C ALA A 468 -13.29 -4.19 -2.60
N GLN A 469 -12.34 -3.95 -1.69
CA GLN A 469 -12.45 -4.37 -0.28
C GLN A 469 -13.59 -3.63 0.43
N ALA A 470 -13.81 -2.33 0.15
CA ALA A 470 -14.92 -1.58 0.71
C ALA A 470 -16.29 -2.06 0.20
N TRP A 471 -16.35 -2.61 -1.03
CA TRP A 471 -17.58 -3.22 -1.55
C TRP A 471 -18.00 -4.44 -0.73
N ASP A 472 -17.08 -5.36 -0.49
CA ASP A 472 -17.31 -6.52 0.39
C ASP A 472 -16.05 -6.89 1.18
N PRO A 473 -15.83 -6.33 2.38
CA PRO A 473 -14.66 -6.67 3.20
C PRO A 473 -14.60 -8.15 3.59
N SER A 474 -15.73 -8.83 3.69
CA SER A 474 -15.81 -10.24 4.07
C SER A 474 -15.32 -11.22 3.00
N ALA A 475 -15.21 -10.74 1.75
CA ALA A 475 -14.67 -11.52 0.63
C ALA A 475 -13.12 -11.49 0.56
N PHE A 476 -12.47 -10.73 1.46
CA PHE A 476 -11.02 -10.54 1.48
C PHE A 476 -10.38 -11.19 2.69
N ASP A 477 -9.31 -11.94 2.47
CA ASP A 477 -8.49 -12.58 3.49
C ASP A 477 -6.99 -12.22 3.34
N GLU A 478 -6.13 -12.84 4.13
CA GLU A 478 -4.68 -12.61 4.14
C GLU A 478 -3.99 -12.89 2.81
N THR A 479 -4.60 -13.68 1.92
CA THR A 479 -4.08 -14.03 0.59
C THR A 479 -4.58 -13.10 -0.50
N SER A 480 -5.62 -12.33 -0.22
CA SER A 480 -6.30 -11.46 -1.17
C SER A 480 -5.42 -10.36 -1.77
N PRO A 481 -4.44 -9.77 -1.06
CA PRO A 481 -3.55 -8.79 -1.66
C PRO A 481 -2.81 -9.31 -2.91
N ASP A 482 -2.34 -10.56 -2.89
CA ASP A 482 -1.64 -11.18 -4.02
C ASP A 482 -2.61 -11.65 -5.10
N SER A 483 -3.67 -12.35 -4.73
CA SER A 483 -4.67 -12.87 -5.66
C SER A 483 -5.42 -11.75 -6.39
N PHE A 484 -5.74 -10.65 -5.69
CA PHE A 484 -6.33 -9.46 -6.30
C PHE A 484 -5.38 -8.82 -7.31
N THR A 485 -4.11 -8.63 -6.94
CA THR A 485 -3.10 -8.05 -7.85
C THR A 485 -3.00 -8.88 -9.12
N ARG A 486 -2.94 -10.21 -9.02
CA ARG A 486 -2.89 -11.13 -10.15
C ARG A 486 -4.12 -11.00 -11.06
N GLU A 487 -5.32 -10.98 -10.47
CA GLU A 487 -6.56 -10.85 -11.24
C GLU A 487 -6.68 -9.46 -11.87
N TRP A 488 -6.28 -8.40 -11.15
CA TRP A 488 -6.24 -7.04 -11.68
C TRP A 488 -5.31 -6.95 -12.89
N VAL A 489 -4.10 -7.50 -12.81
CA VAL A 489 -3.13 -7.58 -13.91
C VAL A 489 -3.72 -8.36 -15.09
N ARG A 490 -4.32 -9.53 -14.83
CA ARG A 490 -4.95 -10.35 -15.87
C ARG A 490 -6.01 -9.55 -16.67
N LYS A 491 -6.81 -8.73 -15.98
CA LYS A 491 -7.82 -7.86 -16.59
C LYS A 491 -7.17 -6.71 -17.38
N GLN A 492 -6.18 -6.01 -16.82
CA GLN A 492 -5.57 -4.85 -17.47
C GLN A 492 -4.78 -5.22 -18.74
N PHE A 493 -4.18 -6.41 -18.78
CA PHE A 493 -3.29 -6.85 -19.88
C PHE A 493 -3.81 -8.06 -20.66
N ASN A 494 -5.10 -8.37 -20.55
CA ASN A 494 -5.75 -9.50 -21.23
C ASN A 494 -4.99 -10.84 -21.06
N GLY A 495 -4.48 -11.07 -19.85
CA GLY A 495 -3.75 -12.29 -19.49
C GLY A 495 -2.29 -12.36 -19.94
N GLN A 496 -1.77 -11.34 -20.63
CA GLN A 496 -0.37 -11.30 -21.04
C GLN A 496 0.53 -11.07 -19.82
N TYR A 497 1.58 -11.88 -19.67
CA TYR A 497 2.62 -11.77 -18.63
C TYR A 497 2.06 -11.61 -17.20
N THR A 498 0.92 -12.24 -16.90
CA THR A 498 0.19 -12.03 -15.63
C THR A 498 1.08 -12.24 -14.42
N ASP A 499 1.83 -13.34 -14.36
CA ASP A 499 2.66 -13.69 -13.21
C ASP A 499 3.87 -12.77 -13.07
N GLU A 500 4.51 -12.45 -14.19
CA GLU A 500 5.67 -11.56 -14.23
C GLU A 500 5.27 -10.14 -13.83
N ILE A 501 4.19 -9.60 -14.38
CA ILE A 501 3.72 -8.24 -14.06
C ILE A 501 3.26 -8.18 -12.59
N THR A 502 2.57 -9.20 -12.09
CA THR A 502 2.19 -9.29 -10.67
C THR A 502 3.44 -9.22 -9.78
N ARG A 503 4.49 -9.98 -10.12
CA ARG A 503 5.75 -9.94 -9.39
C ARG A 503 6.40 -8.54 -9.43
N LEU A 504 6.39 -7.86 -10.59
CA LEU A 504 6.95 -6.52 -10.72
C LEU A 504 6.21 -5.50 -9.85
N LEU A 505 4.87 -5.52 -9.86
CA LEU A 505 4.04 -4.66 -9.02
C LEU A 505 4.31 -4.90 -7.53
N ASN A 506 4.36 -6.16 -7.12
CA ASN A 506 4.65 -6.54 -5.75
C ASN A 506 6.06 -6.10 -5.32
N THR A 507 7.07 -6.24 -6.21
CA THR A 507 8.46 -5.86 -5.92
C THR A 507 8.59 -4.36 -5.66
N TYR A 508 8.10 -3.49 -6.56
CA TYR A 508 8.28 -2.04 -6.36
C TYR A 508 7.43 -1.52 -5.19
N THR A 509 6.22 -2.05 -5.04
CA THR A 509 5.32 -1.63 -3.96
C THR A 509 5.90 -1.99 -2.59
N LEU A 510 6.44 -3.22 -2.46
CA LEU A 510 7.14 -3.64 -1.24
C LEU A 510 8.37 -2.78 -0.97
N HIS A 511 9.19 -2.51 -2.00
CA HIS A 511 10.37 -1.65 -1.87
C HIS A 511 10.00 -0.26 -1.35
N ASN A 512 9.00 0.39 -1.96
CA ASN A 512 8.50 1.70 -1.54
C ASN A 512 7.82 1.66 -0.17
N GLY A 513 7.21 0.54 0.20
CA GLY A 513 6.63 0.30 1.51
C GLY A 513 7.69 0.11 2.61
N ARG A 514 8.83 -0.52 2.30
CA ARG A 514 9.99 -0.61 3.22
C ARG A 514 10.47 0.77 3.65
N ARG A 515 10.68 1.64 2.68
CA ARG A 515 11.03 3.06 2.88
C ARG A 515 10.44 3.88 1.75
N LYS A 516 9.65 4.88 2.09
CA LYS A 516 9.04 5.76 1.08
C LYS A 516 10.14 6.49 0.29
N PRO A 517 10.04 6.62 -1.05
CA PRO A 517 11.08 7.22 -1.89
C PRO A 517 11.57 8.59 -1.40
N ALA A 518 10.66 9.49 -1.01
CA ALA A 518 11.00 10.80 -0.45
C ALA A 518 11.73 10.74 0.90
N ALA A 519 11.79 9.59 1.56
CA ALA A 519 12.48 9.36 2.82
C ALA A 519 13.78 8.57 2.67
N ILE A 520 14.12 8.09 1.46
CA ILE A 520 15.41 7.44 1.20
C ILE A 520 16.51 8.50 1.22
N ALA A 521 17.62 8.19 1.90
CA ALA A 521 18.83 8.98 1.95
C ALA A 521 20.05 8.06 1.76
N PRO A 522 21.22 8.58 1.44
CA PRO A 522 22.43 7.77 1.22
C PRO A 522 22.82 6.86 2.38
N ASP A 523 22.43 7.20 3.60
CA ASP A 523 22.67 6.43 4.83
C ASP A 523 21.51 5.50 5.22
N THR A 524 20.45 5.41 4.41
CA THR A 524 19.31 4.55 4.72
C THR A 524 19.71 3.07 4.68
N TYR A 525 20.21 2.60 3.56
CA TYR A 525 20.62 1.21 3.40
C TYR A 525 22.14 1.08 3.55
N SER A 526 22.57 0.08 4.32
CA SER A 526 23.99 -0.08 4.61
C SER A 526 24.78 -0.52 3.38
N VAL A 527 25.83 0.22 3.04
CA VAL A 527 26.86 -0.17 2.05
C VAL A 527 28.00 -0.96 2.69
N LEU A 528 28.00 -1.14 4.02
CA LEU A 528 29.05 -1.80 4.78
C LEU A 528 28.64 -3.16 5.34
N ASN A 529 27.38 -3.29 5.80
CA ASN A 529 26.94 -4.43 6.59
C ASN A 529 25.91 -5.28 5.85
N TYR A 530 26.01 -6.60 5.99
CA TYR A 530 25.05 -7.60 5.46
C TYR A 530 24.85 -7.55 3.95
N ASN A 531 25.73 -6.92 3.22
CA ASN A 531 25.62 -6.68 1.77
C ASN A 531 24.26 -6.06 1.38
N GLU A 532 23.70 -5.24 2.28
CA GLU A 532 22.29 -4.82 2.24
C GLU A 532 21.96 -4.01 1.00
N ALA A 533 22.67 -2.91 0.76
CA ALA A 533 22.40 -2.05 -0.39
C ALA A 533 22.61 -2.78 -1.72
N SER A 534 23.65 -3.61 -1.83
CA SER A 534 23.93 -4.38 -3.06
C SER A 534 22.85 -5.43 -3.36
N ARG A 535 22.28 -6.07 -2.33
CA ARG A 535 21.18 -7.03 -2.53
C ARG A 535 19.93 -6.35 -3.07
N ILE A 536 19.57 -5.18 -2.53
CA ILE A 536 18.41 -4.41 -3.00
C ILE A 536 18.66 -3.88 -4.42
N SER A 537 19.88 -3.40 -4.70
CA SER A 537 20.27 -2.99 -6.05
C SER A 537 20.06 -4.12 -7.07
N ALA A 538 20.51 -5.34 -6.75
CA ALA A 538 20.31 -6.51 -7.60
C ALA A 538 18.82 -6.86 -7.78
N GLU A 539 18.03 -6.87 -6.68
CA GLU A 539 16.58 -7.12 -6.73
C GLU A 539 15.87 -6.15 -7.68
N LEU A 540 16.17 -4.85 -7.58
CA LEU A 540 15.55 -3.82 -8.41
C LEU A 540 16.08 -3.85 -9.86
N ALA A 541 17.36 -4.16 -10.07
CA ALA A 541 17.94 -4.29 -11.41
C ALA A 541 17.33 -5.46 -12.18
N ASP A 542 17.15 -6.61 -11.54
CA ASP A 542 16.52 -7.78 -12.14
C ASP A 542 15.04 -7.49 -12.50
N ALA A 543 14.33 -6.81 -11.60
CA ALA A 543 12.95 -6.41 -11.86
C ALA A 543 12.86 -5.41 -13.01
N ALA A 544 13.73 -4.41 -13.05
CA ALA A 544 13.77 -3.41 -14.13
C ALA A 544 14.09 -4.03 -15.49
N ALA A 545 15.07 -4.94 -15.54
CA ALA A 545 15.41 -5.66 -16.77
C ALA A 545 14.23 -6.52 -17.28
N LEU A 546 13.51 -7.18 -16.36
CA LEU A 546 12.31 -7.92 -16.73
C LEU A 546 11.21 -6.98 -17.27
N ALA A 547 11.01 -5.82 -16.63
CA ALA A 547 10.03 -4.84 -17.09
C ALA A 547 10.38 -4.27 -18.49
N GLU A 548 11.65 -3.98 -18.75
CA GLU A 548 12.13 -3.55 -20.07
C GLU A 548 11.85 -4.61 -21.14
N LYS A 549 12.13 -5.88 -20.83
CA LYS A 549 11.82 -6.99 -21.72
C LYS A 549 10.33 -7.09 -22.02
N ILE A 550 9.48 -7.06 -20.98
CA ILE A 550 8.02 -7.15 -21.18
C ILE A 550 7.51 -5.94 -21.99
N HIS A 551 7.98 -4.73 -21.68
CA HIS A 551 7.59 -3.52 -22.41
C HIS A 551 7.92 -3.59 -23.91
N ALA A 552 9.05 -4.21 -24.27
CA ALA A 552 9.43 -4.43 -25.65
C ALA A 552 8.57 -5.51 -26.34
N ASP A 553 8.24 -6.58 -25.62
CA ASP A 553 7.61 -7.80 -26.15
C ASP A 553 6.07 -7.77 -26.10
N ILE A 554 5.46 -7.05 -25.15
CA ILE A 554 4.00 -6.97 -24.99
C ILE A 554 3.35 -6.40 -26.27
N ASP A 555 2.14 -6.83 -26.57
CA ASP A 555 1.37 -6.28 -27.69
C ASP A 555 1.37 -4.75 -27.65
N SER A 556 1.64 -4.15 -28.80
CA SER A 556 1.79 -2.70 -28.95
C SER A 556 0.59 -1.89 -28.42
N ALA A 557 -0.60 -2.46 -28.42
CA ALA A 557 -1.81 -1.84 -27.87
C ALA A 557 -1.70 -1.61 -26.35
N TYR A 558 -0.92 -2.44 -25.64
CA TYR A 558 -0.77 -2.38 -24.18
C TYR A 558 0.48 -1.63 -23.72
N ARG A 559 1.37 -1.19 -24.61
CA ARG A 559 2.64 -0.56 -24.22
C ARG A 559 2.47 0.70 -23.37
N ASP A 560 1.53 1.56 -23.75
CA ASP A 560 1.29 2.80 -23.01
C ASP A 560 0.69 2.53 -21.61
N SER A 561 -0.25 1.59 -21.50
CA SER A 561 -0.80 1.19 -20.20
C SER A 561 0.22 0.44 -19.35
N PHE A 562 1.06 -0.42 -19.95
CA PHE A 562 2.15 -1.08 -19.23
C PHE A 562 3.15 -0.05 -18.70
N PHE A 563 3.53 0.93 -19.53
CA PHE A 563 4.43 2.00 -19.09
C PHE A 563 3.86 2.74 -17.88
N GLN A 564 2.58 3.15 -17.92
CA GLN A 564 1.92 3.89 -16.84
C GLN A 564 1.76 3.08 -15.57
N LEU A 565 1.24 1.85 -15.69
CA LEU A 565 0.81 1.05 -14.55
C LEU A 565 1.95 0.24 -13.90
N VAL A 566 3.01 -0.09 -14.66
CA VAL A 566 4.06 -1.01 -14.23
C VAL A 566 5.46 -0.43 -14.43
N GLY A 567 5.79 -0.06 -15.65
CA GLY A 567 7.16 0.33 -16.03
C GLY A 567 7.63 1.57 -15.30
N TYR A 568 6.90 2.68 -15.44
CA TYR A 568 7.26 3.95 -14.79
C TYR A 568 7.43 3.83 -13.28
N PRO A 569 6.44 3.35 -12.50
CA PRO A 569 6.60 3.29 -11.04
C PRO A 569 7.76 2.39 -10.60
N LEU A 570 8.05 1.30 -11.33
CA LEU A 570 9.18 0.43 -11.02
C LEU A 570 10.53 1.10 -11.34
N TRP A 571 10.67 1.65 -12.56
CA TRP A 571 11.93 2.30 -12.98
C TRP A 571 12.20 3.58 -12.19
N ALA A 572 11.17 4.31 -11.81
CA ALA A 572 11.28 5.46 -10.93
C ALA A 572 11.72 5.07 -9.51
N SER A 573 11.17 3.98 -8.96
CA SER A 573 11.60 3.43 -7.66
C SER A 573 13.05 2.95 -7.69
N GLN A 574 13.46 2.25 -8.74
CA GLN A 574 14.86 1.86 -8.97
C GLN A 574 15.76 3.10 -9.05
N THR A 575 15.36 4.11 -9.83
CA THR A 575 16.14 5.34 -10.01
C THR A 575 16.38 6.04 -8.68
N MET A 576 15.35 6.16 -7.83
CA MET A 576 15.49 6.76 -6.50
C MET A 576 16.41 5.96 -5.59
N PHE A 577 16.33 4.63 -5.62
CA PHE A 577 17.24 3.79 -4.84
C PHE A 577 18.69 3.94 -5.33
N GLU A 578 18.93 3.76 -6.64
CA GLU A 578 20.28 3.77 -7.22
C GLU A 578 20.96 5.13 -7.13
N LEU A 579 20.20 6.23 -7.21
CA LEU A 579 20.68 7.59 -6.97
C LEU A 579 21.30 7.70 -5.56
N ASN A 580 20.58 7.26 -4.54
CA ASN A 580 21.01 7.31 -3.15
C ASN A 580 22.13 6.30 -2.86
N HIS A 581 22.08 5.10 -3.44
CA HIS A 581 23.11 4.08 -3.33
C HIS A 581 24.44 4.56 -3.96
N ALA A 582 24.39 5.10 -5.18
CA ALA A 582 25.58 5.68 -5.83
C ALA A 582 26.15 6.85 -5.02
N GLN A 583 25.30 7.68 -4.39
CA GLN A 583 25.75 8.77 -3.52
C GLN A 583 26.39 8.25 -2.22
N ALA A 584 25.86 7.16 -1.64
CA ALA A 584 26.48 6.49 -0.49
C ALA A 584 27.87 5.96 -0.81
N LEU A 585 28.01 5.30 -1.96
CA LEU A 585 29.30 4.81 -2.45
C LEU A 585 30.26 5.97 -2.79
N ASN A 586 29.76 7.04 -3.40
CA ASN A 586 30.56 8.22 -3.70
C ASN A 586 31.17 8.84 -2.42
N ARG A 587 30.38 8.94 -1.34
CA ARG A 587 30.84 9.41 -0.03
C ARG A 587 31.88 8.47 0.57
N LEU A 588 31.60 7.16 0.60
CA LEU A 588 32.53 6.15 1.12
C LEU A 588 33.85 6.13 0.34
N TYR A 589 33.78 6.19 -0.99
CA TYR A 589 34.98 6.15 -1.85
C TYR A 589 35.80 7.43 -1.72
N ALA A 590 35.17 8.59 -1.54
CA ALA A 590 35.86 9.83 -1.23
C ALA A 590 36.58 9.78 0.14
N GLU A 591 35.88 9.25 1.18
CA GLU A 591 36.48 9.04 2.50
C GLU A 591 37.68 8.09 2.46
N GLN A 592 37.61 7.05 1.63
CA GLN A 592 38.69 6.06 1.44
C GLN A 592 39.71 6.47 0.37
N ASP A 593 39.60 7.69 -0.13
CA ASP A 593 40.51 8.25 -1.12
C ASP A 593 40.68 7.38 -2.40
N ARG A 594 39.62 6.74 -2.88
CA ARG A 594 39.61 5.88 -4.09
C ARG A 594 39.65 6.70 -5.37
N SER A 595 40.35 6.22 -6.40
CA SER A 595 40.33 6.84 -7.75
C SER A 595 38.96 6.74 -8.42
N THR A 596 38.16 5.74 -8.06
CA THR A 596 36.80 5.47 -8.56
C THR A 596 35.73 6.40 -7.96
N THR A 597 36.08 7.34 -7.07
CA THR A 597 35.18 8.38 -6.53
C THR A 597 34.48 9.14 -7.66
N ASN A 598 35.20 9.50 -8.73
CA ASN A 598 34.65 10.24 -9.87
C ASN A 598 33.65 9.42 -10.70
N GLU A 599 33.86 8.10 -10.79
CA GLU A 599 32.94 7.19 -11.44
C GLU A 599 31.60 7.15 -10.68
N MET A 600 31.66 7.10 -9.36
CA MET A 600 30.44 7.14 -8.54
C MET A 600 29.71 8.49 -8.65
N ALA A 601 30.46 9.61 -8.70
CA ALA A 601 29.88 10.93 -8.99
C ALA A 601 29.15 10.97 -10.34
N ALA A 602 29.73 10.38 -11.38
CA ALA A 602 29.08 10.28 -12.68
C ALA A 602 27.81 9.41 -12.64
N LYS A 603 27.81 8.31 -11.87
CA LYS A 603 26.62 7.48 -11.66
C LYS A 603 25.50 8.25 -10.98
N VAL A 604 25.79 9.05 -9.94
CA VAL A 604 24.78 9.91 -9.28
C VAL A 604 24.13 10.85 -10.31
N ASN A 605 24.93 11.55 -11.11
CA ASN A 605 24.41 12.46 -12.13
C ASN A 605 23.64 11.73 -13.22
N GLY A 606 24.05 10.52 -13.59
CA GLY A 606 23.34 9.68 -14.56
C GLY A 606 21.96 9.25 -14.06
N TRP A 607 21.83 8.85 -12.80
CA TRP A 607 20.54 8.48 -12.21
C TRP A 607 19.61 9.69 -12.02
N PHE A 608 20.16 10.87 -11.68
CA PHE A 608 19.38 12.10 -11.65
C PHE A 608 18.81 12.46 -13.03
N ALA A 609 19.63 12.37 -14.09
CA ALA A 609 19.17 12.58 -15.45
C ALA A 609 18.16 11.52 -15.92
N ARG A 610 18.29 10.27 -15.42
CA ARG A 610 17.32 9.19 -15.71
C ARG A 610 15.93 9.50 -15.16
N ASP A 611 15.86 10.09 -13.97
CA ASP A 611 14.57 10.53 -13.37
C ASP A 611 13.86 11.54 -14.29
N GLU A 612 14.57 12.54 -14.78
CA GLU A 612 14.03 13.53 -15.72
C GLU A 612 13.56 12.89 -17.03
N GLN A 613 14.32 11.94 -17.58
CA GLN A 613 13.93 11.21 -18.79
C GLN A 613 12.65 10.39 -18.60
N LEU A 614 12.49 9.74 -17.45
CA LEU A 614 11.29 8.97 -17.13
C LEU A 614 10.06 9.87 -17.00
N ARG A 615 10.19 11.01 -16.30
CA ARG A 615 9.14 12.03 -16.18
C ARG A 615 8.71 12.52 -17.56
N ASP A 616 9.66 12.92 -18.39
CA ASP A 616 9.39 13.49 -19.70
C ASP A 616 8.75 12.44 -20.64
N ALA A 617 9.21 11.19 -20.60
CA ALA A 617 8.58 10.09 -21.32
C ALA A 617 7.12 9.87 -20.90
N TYR A 618 6.81 9.98 -19.60
CA TYR A 618 5.42 9.90 -19.11
C TYR A 618 4.58 11.07 -19.64
N HIS A 619 5.13 12.29 -19.62
CA HIS A 619 4.44 13.48 -20.06
C HIS A 619 4.13 13.47 -21.57
N GLU A 620 4.97 12.82 -22.38
CA GLU A 620 4.81 12.70 -23.83
C GLU A 620 3.81 11.62 -24.28
N LEU A 621 3.39 10.71 -23.36
CA LEU A 621 2.47 9.64 -23.68
C LEU A 621 1.19 10.14 -24.37
N ARG A 622 0.74 9.40 -25.40
CA ARG A 622 -0.49 9.71 -26.16
C ARG A 622 -0.53 11.14 -26.68
N GLY A 623 0.61 11.66 -27.14
CA GLY A 623 0.71 13.02 -27.65
C GLY A 623 0.51 14.07 -26.56
N GLY A 624 1.01 13.79 -25.36
CA GLY A 624 0.96 14.69 -24.22
C GLY A 624 -0.34 14.63 -23.41
N LYS A 625 -1.16 13.58 -23.57
CA LYS A 625 -2.38 13.40 -22.75
C LYS A 625 -2.10 13.54 -21.26
N TRP A 626 -0.96 13.03 -20.80
CA TRP A 626 -0.57 12.98 -19.39
C TRP A 626 0.51 14.01 -19.01
N ASN A 627 0.70 15.06 -19.81
CA ASN A 627 1.63 16.11 -19.48
C ASN A 627 1.34 16.67 -18.08
N HIS A 628 2.37 16.94 -17.27
CA HIS A 628 2.35 17.34 -15.86
C HIS A 628 2.08 16.26 -14.82
N MET A 629 1.50 15.11 -15.14
CA MET A 629 1.07 14.12 -14.12
C MET A 629 2.21 13.63 -13.22
N MET A 630 3.47 13.67 -13.67
CA MET A 630 4.64 13.27 -12.88
C MET A 630 5.50 14.47 -12.46
N SER A 631 4.90 15.63 -12.25
CA SER A 631 5.59 16.88 -11.87
C SER A 631 5.83 17.04 -10.37
N GLN A 632 5.38 16.12 -9.52
CA GLN A 632 5.62 16.21 -8.08
C GLN A 632 7.12 16.14 -7.75
N PRO A 633 7.68 17.12 -7.01
CA PRO A 633 9.06 17.03 -6.56
C PRO A 633 9.26 15.84 -5.60
N HIS A 634 10.32 15.07 -5.82
CA HIS A 634 10.60 13.86 -5.04
C HIS A 634 12.09 13.65 -4.70
N ILE A 635 12.99 14.47 -5.23
CA ILE A 635 14.43 14.47 -4.92
C ILE A 635 14.81 15.74 -4.16
N GLY A 636 15.56 15.60 -3.07
CA GLY A 636 16.08 16.74 -2.30
C GLY A 636 15.29 17.08 -1.04
N PHE A 637 14.43 16.19 -0.57
CA PHE A 637 13.76 16.37 0.72
C PHE A 637 14.76 16.36 1.89
N VAL A 638 14.71 17.44 2.69
CA VAL A 638 15.44 17.54 3.95
C VAL A 638 14.51 17.54 5.16
N HIS A 639 13.24 17.89 4.95
CA HIS A 639 12.15 17.84 5.92
C HIS A 639 10.84 17.46 5.22
N TRP A 640 9.68 17.66 5.83
CA TRP A 640 8.39 17.29 5.25
C TRP A 640 7.95 18.19 4.08
N ARG A 641 8.38 19.46 4.04
CA ARG A 641 8.00 20.38 2.95
C ARG A 641 8.67 19.95 1.65
N ASN A 642 7.94 20.07 0.56
CA ASN A 642 8.50 19.81 -0.76
C ASN A 642 9.66 20.76 -1.07
N PRO A 643 10.72 20.25 -1.72
CA PRO A 643 11.68 21.12 -2.38
C PRO A 643 10.96 21.87 -3.54
N PRO A 644 11.44 23.06 -3.94
CA PRO A 644 10.83 23.84 -5.02
C PRO A 644 10.92 23.15 -6.40
N ALA A 645 11.86 22.22 -6.54
CA ALA A 645 12.07 21.35 -7.69
C ALA A 645 12.92 20.16 -7.25
N ASN A 646 13.07 19.13 -8.09
CA ASN A 646 14.07 18.10 -7.86
C ASN A 646 15.47 18.74 -7.79
N LEU A 647 16.19 18.51 -6.71
CA LEU A 647 17.50 19.09 -6.45
C LEU A 647 18.59 18.05 -6.68
N PRO A 648 19.59 18.33 -7.55
CA PRO A 648 20.68 17.40 -7.79
C PRO A 648 21.46 17.15 -6.48
N PRO A 649 21.78 15.86 -6.17
CA PRO A 649 22.54 15.51 -4.99
C PRO A 649 23.97 16.09 -5.03
N VAL A 650 24.50 16.41 -3.85
CA VAL A 650 25.90 16.81 -3.72
C VAL A 650 26.80 15.58 -3.92
N VAL A 651 27.80 15.71 -4.81
CA VAL A 651 28.77 14.66 -5.10
C VAL A 651 30.20 15.10 -4.73
N HIS A 652 31.01 14.13 -4.34
CA HIS A 652 32.43 14.31 -4.12
C HIS A 652 33.20 13.96 -5.38
N THR A 653 34.27 14.73 -5.69
CA THR A 653 35.17 14.47 -6.78
C THR A 653 36.62 14.42 -6.26
N LYS A 654 37.43 13.67 -6.98
CA LYS A 654 38.87 13.52 -6.64
C LYS A 654 39.73 14.01 -7.76
N ALA A 655 40.72 14.87 -7.44
CA ALA A 655 41.78 15.24 -8.35
C ALA A 655 42.84 14.09 -8.41
N LEU A 656 43.04 13.53 -9.62
CA LEU A 656 44.07 12.51 -9.84
C LEU A 656 45.37 13.17 -10.23
N ALA A 657 46.51 12.56 -9.83
CA ALA A 657 47.85 13.06 -10.16
C ALA A 657 48.09 13.05 -11.68
N THR A 658 48.76 14.09 -12.17
CA THR A 658 49.18 14.20 -13.58
C THR A 658 50.68 14.51 -13.61
N PRO A 659 51.52 13.58 -14.12
CA PRO A 659 51.21 12.26 -14.66
C PRO A 659 50.68 11.29 -13.57
N ALA A 660 49.85 10.29 -13.99
CA ALA A 660 49.29 9.29 -13.08
C ALA A 660 50.38 8.53 -12.33
N VAL A 661 50.23 8.33 -11.04
CA VAL A 661 51.11 7.55 -10.16
C VAL A 661 50.41 6.28 -9.66
N ALA A 662 51.18 5.29 -9.29
CA ALA A 662 50.70 4.08 -8.66
C ALA A 662 50.63 4.29 -7.15
N ASP A 663 49.40 4.12 -6.61
CA ASP A 663 49.15 4.32 -5.19
C ASP A 663 48.05 3.38 -4.72
N MET A 664 48.37 2.46 -3.81
CA MET A 664 47.50 1.42 -3.32
C MET A 664 46.71 1.90 -2.09
N GLY A 665 45.45 1.51 -2.06
CA GLY A 665 44.63 1.54 -0.85
C GLY A 665 44.06 0.15 -0.57
N VAL A 666 43.79 -0.14 0.69
CA VAL A 666 43.14 -1.38 1.15
C VAL A 666 42.07 -1.06 2.17
N ALA A 667 40.87 -1.60 1.93
CA ALA A 667 39.75 -1.49 2.85
C ALA A 667 39.20 -2.89 3.18
N VAL A 668 38.48 -3.01 4.29
CA VAL A 668 37.90 -4.28 4.73
C VAL A 668 36.39 -4.16 4.87
N GLU A 669 35.67 -5.26 4.68
CA GLU A 669 34.23 -5.37 4.91
C GLU A 669 33.84 -4.81 6.29
N GLY A 670 32.70 -4.11 6.35
CA GLY A 670 32.16 -3.58 7.58
C GLY A 670 32.85 -2.33 8.14
N SER A 671 33.87 -1.77 7.45
CA SER A 671 34.67 -0.66 7.94
C SER A 671 34.79 0.49 6.92
N ARG A 672 34.83 1.73 7.47
CA ARG A 672 35.22 2.93 6.73
C ARG A 672 36.73 3.16 6.72
N LEU A 673 37.46 2.46 7.60
CA LEU A 673 38.92 2.56 7.69
C LEU A 673 39.55 2.00 6.43
N TYR A 674 40.70 2.57 6.06
CA TYR A 674 41.51 2.10 4.96
C TYR A 674 42.99 2.32 5.18
N TRP A 675 43.82 1.42 4.66
CA TRP A 675 45.24 1.63 4.60
C TRP A 675 45.58 2.56 3.40
N PRO A 676 46.51 3.55 3.56
CA PRO A 676 47.41 3.75 4.69
C PRO A 676 46.90 4.70 5.78
N ALA A 677 45.71 5.28 5.66
CA ALA A 677 45.23 6.29 6.61
C ALA A 677 44.99 5.73 8.03
N ASN A 678 44.69 4.43 8.17
CA ASN A 678 44.48 3.76 9.45
C ASN A 678 45.74 3.75 10.34
N GLU A 679 46.94 3.67 9.72
CA GLU A 679 48.20 3.66 10.45
C GLU A 679 48.41 4.97 11.20
N GLY A 680 48.10 6.11 10.58
CA GLY A 680 48.19 7.42 11.23
C GLY A 680 47.22 7.60 12.38
N GLN A 681 46.15 6.77 12.44
CA GLN A 681 45.14 6.76 13.52
C GLN A 681 45.44 5.71 14.58
N GLY A 682 46.44 4.84 14.40
CA GLY A 682 46.75 3.73 15.29
C GLY A 682 45.64 2.66 15.37
N LYS A 683 44.83 2.52 14.32
CA LYS A 683 43.71 1.59 14.27
C LYS A 683 44.05 0.46 13.29
N PRO A 684 43.94 -0.83 13.71
CA PRO A 684 44.14 -1.95 12.81
C PRO A 684 42.96 -2.03 11.80
N LEU A 685 43.26 -2.60 10.61
CA LEU A 685 42.19 -3.11 9.74
C LEU A 685 41.84 -4.53 10.22
N THR A 686 40.64 -4.72 10.66
CA THR A 686 40.16 -6.01 11.18
C THR A 686 38.90 -6.43 10.42
N LEU A 687 38.91 -7.66 9.88
CA LEU A 687 37.72 -8.27 9.29
C LEU A 687 36.71 -8.58 10.41
N PRO A 688 35.38 -8.57 10.10
CA PRO A 688 34.40 -9.11 11.03
C PRO A 688 34.78 -10.53 11.46
N THR A 689 34.56 -10.86 12.74
CA THR A 689 34.90 -12.16 13.32
C THR A 689 34.26 -13.30 12.55
N PHE A 690 35.02 -14.33 12.25
CA PHE A 690 34.55 -15.53 11.61
C PHE A 690 34.03 -16.54 12.67
N THR A 691 32.86 -17.13 12.39
CA THR A 691 32.32 -18.28 13.14
C THR A 691 31.90 -19.36 12.16
N PRO A 692 31.86 -20.66 12.55
CA PRO A 692 31.48 -21.73 11.63
C PRO A 692 30.06 -21.63 11.07
N PHE A 693 29.20 -20.87 11.74
CA PHE A 693 27.79 -20.67 11.40
C PHE A 693 27.51 -19.26 10.87
N GLY A 694 28.56 -18.41 10.77
CA GLY A 694 28.50 -17.08 10.20
C GLY A 694 28.65 -17.06 8.67
N GLU A 695 28.94 -15.88 8.13
CA GLU A 695 29.26 -15.75 6.70
C GLU A 695 30.55 -16.54 6.39
N SER A 696 30.50 -17.32 5.33
CA SER A 696 31.60 -18.24 4.95
C SER A 696 32.87 -17.52 4.50
N SER A 697 32.75 -16.26 4.07
CA SER A 697 33.87 -15.44 3.65
C SER A 697 33.62 -13.97 3.95
N ARG A 698 34.73 -13.20 4.04
CA ARG A 698 34.75 -11.75 4.22
C ARG A 698 35.55 -11.10 3.10
N THR A 699 35.27 -9.86 2.79
CA THR A 699 35.86 -9.16 1.66
C THR A 699 36.96 -8.18 2.10
N VAL A 700 38.13 -8.28 1.49
CA VAL A 700 39.17 -7.26 1.46
C VAL A 700 39.17 -6.62 0.08
N THR A 701 39.09 -5.30 0.01
CA THR A 701 39.14 -4.57 -1.26
C THR A 701 40.51 -3.91 -1.41
N VAL A 702 41.24 -4.29 -2.46
CA VAL A 702 42.49 -3.63 -2.89
C VAL A 702 42.13 -2.67 -4.00
N TYR A 703 42.52 -1.41 -3.92
CA TYR A 703 42.13 -0.41 -4.91
C TYR A 703 43.23 0.61 -5.21
N ASN A 704 43.04 1.30 -6.31
CA ASN A 704 43.95 2.34 -6.78
C ASN A 704 43.50 3.71 -6.30
N ARG A 705 44.43 4.49 -5.74
CA ARG A 705 44.15 5.84 -5.24
C ARG A 705 44.45 6.93 -6.27
N GLN A 706 45.32 6.66 -7.30
CA GLN A 706 45.83 7.68 -8.25
C GLN A 706 45.76 7.31 -9.73
N GLY A 707 45.25 6.13 -10.08
CA GLY A 707 44.85 5.72 -11.42
C GLY A 707 45.95 5.04 -12.28
N LYS A 708 47.24 4.99 -11.88
CA LYS A 708 48.24 4.21 -12.61
C LYS A 708 48.17 2.75 -12.17
N THR A 709 48.04 1.84 -13.13
CA THR A 709 48.09 0.39 -12.89
C THR A 709 49.33 -0.07 -12.15
N PHE A 710 49.17 -0.98 -11.18
CA PHE A 710 50.26 -1.60 -10.43
C PHE A 710 49.95 -3.07 -10.15
N ASN A 711 50.96 -3.83 -9.76
CA ASN A 711 50.83 -5.22 -9.32
C ASN A 711 50.72 -5.27 -7.80
N TRP A 712 49.77 -6.09 -7.30
CA TRP A 712 49.62 -6.34 -5.87
C TRP A 712 49.81 -7.81 -5.54
N LYS A 713 50.02 -8.14 -4.25
CA LYS A 713 50.13 -9.51 -3.72
C LYS A 713 49.49 -9.59 -2.35
N ALA A 714 48.86 -10.73 -2.07
CA ALA A 714 48.36 -11.09 -0.73
C ALA A 714 49.10 -12.31 -0.19
N LYS A 715 49.36 -12.34 1.11
CA LYS A 715 49.92 -13.45 1.87
C LYS A 715 49.19 -13.65 3.17
N THR A 716 48.96 -14.90 3.57
CA THR A 716 48.32 -15.27 4.84
C THR A 716 49.39 -15.62 5.88
N SER A 717 49.17 -15.30 7.15
CA SER A 717 50.09 -15.65 8.25
C SER A 717 50.01 -17.13 8.65
N HIS A 718 48.87 -17.78 8.40
CA HIS A 718 48.57 -19.16 8.78
C HIS A 718 47.90 -19.92 7.63
N ASP A 719 48.00 -21.22 7.57
CA ASP A 719 47.45 -22.07 6.54
C ASP A 719 45.93 -22.35 6.70
N TRP A 720 45.34 -21.96 7.82
CA TRP A 720 43.91 -21.97 8.03
C TRP A 720 43.19 -20.72 7.49
N ILE A 721 43.94 -19.68 7.09
CA ILE A 721 43.36 -18.51 6.40
C ILE A 721 43.52 -18.72 4.90
N LEU A 722 42.40 -18.75 4.20
CA LEU A 722 42.34 -18.97 2.76
C LEU A 722 41.97 -17.65 2.07
N VAL A 723 42.64 -17.38 0.94
CA VAL A 723 42.28 -16.27 0.05
C VAL A 723 42.07 -16.80 -1.37
N ASP A 724 41.05 -16.28 -2.06
CA ASP A 724 40.70 -16.72 -3.42
C ASP A 724 41.68 -16.16 -4.48
N LYS A 725 42.35 -15.04 -4.18
CA LYS A 725 43.31 -14.38 -5.06
C LYS A 725 44.55 -13.99 -4.27
N GLN A 726 45.70 -14.29 -4.84
CA GLN A 726 47.02 -13.99 -4.21
C GLN A 726 47.73 -12.83 -4.84
N GLY A 727 47.15 -12.17 -5.85
CA GLY A 727 47.74 -10.98 -6.49
C GLY A 727 47.32 -10.87 -7.96
N GLY A 728 47.70 -9.76 -8.56
CA GLY A 728 47.40 -9.45 -9.96
C GLY A 728 47.78 -8.03 -10.33
N ALA A 729 47.50 -7.66 -11.57
CA ALA A 729 47.60 -6.26 -12.05
C ALA A 729 46.28 -5.55 -11.72
N LEU A 730 46.34 -4.37 -11.08
CA LEU A 730 45.19 -3.59 -10.61
C LEU A 730 45.15 -2.22 -11.30
N THR A 731 44.04 -1.95 -11.98
CA THR A 731 43.77 -0.61 -12.58
C THR A 731 42.81 0.21 -11.72
N ALA A 732 41.72 -0.36 -11.24
CA ALA A 732 40.71 0.32 -10.43
C ALA A 732 40.62 -0.30 -9.02
N GLU A 733 39.93 -1.43 -8.89
CA GLU A 733 39.79 -2.16 -7.62
C GLU A 733 39.61 -3.66 -7.84
N GLU A 734 39.96 -4.45 -6.84
CA GLU A 734 39.85 -5.91 -6.82
C GLU A 734 39.33 -6.35 -5.44
N GLN A 735 38.34 -7.22 -5.43
CA GLN A 735 37.87 -7.84 -4.21
C GLN A 735 38.59 -9.17 -4.00
N VAL A 736 39.04 -9.40 -2.78
CA VAL A 736 39.69 -10.62 -2.30
C VAL A 736 38.81 -11.24 -1.25
N SER A 737 38.33 -12.45 -1.49
CA SER A 737 37.55 -13.23 -0.53
C SER A 737 38.47 -13.94 0.45
N VAL A 738 38.29 -13.67 1.74
CA VAL A 738 38.99 -14.33 2.85
C VAL A 738 38.04 -15.32 3.50
N SER A 739 38.44 -16.56 3.70
CA SER A 739 37.66 -17.62 4.34
C SER A 739 38.55 -18.45 5.30
N ILE A 740 37.88 -19.29 6.13
CA ILE A 740 38.51 -20.06 7.18
C ILE A 740 38.40 -21.54 6.89
N ASP A 741 39.55 -22.29 6.96
CA ASP A 741 39.61 -23.74 6.97
C ASP A 741 39.35 -24.25 8.41
N TRP A 742 38.08 -24.42 8.75
CA TRP A 742 37.64 -24.87 10.08
C TRP A 742 38.16 -26.24 10.50
N GLN A 743 38.62 -27.06 9.56
CA GLN A 743 39.18 -28.40 9.87
C GLN A 743 40.54 -28.28 10.53
N LYS A 744 41.27 -27.21 10.26
CA LYS A 744 42.61 -26.94 10.81
C LYS A 744 42.59 -26.26 12.18
N LEU A 745 41.42 -25.81 12.65
CA LEU A 745 41.32 -25.13 13.91
C LEU A 745 40.70 -26.01 15.00
N PRO A 746 41.30 -26.09 16.19
CA PRO A 746 40.63 -26.62 17.37
C PRO A 746 39.55 -25.68 17.87
N ALA A 747 38.76 -26.05 18.89
CA ALA A 747 37.83 -25.14 19.55
C ALA A 747 38.61 -23.98 20.25
N GLY A 748 38.02 -22.80 20.27
CA GLY A 748 38.59 -21.58 20.84
C GLY A 748 38.71 -20.44 19.86
N GLU A 749 39.31 -19.35 20.31
CA GLU A 749 39.62 -18.15 19.54
C GLU A 749 41.02 -18.25 18.91
N HIS A 750 41.12 -17.92 17.65
CA HIS A 750 42.34 -17.96 16.83
C HIS A 750 42.49 -16.64 16.10
N THR A 751 43.73 -16.12 16.11
CA THR A 751 44.08 -14.87 15.43
C THR A 751 45.13 -15.11 14.39
N GLY A 752 45.03 -14.38 13.31
CA GLY A 752 45.99 -14.38 12.22
C GLY A 752 45.87 -13.10 11.40
N SER A 753 46.54 -13.06 10.26
CA SER A 753 46.47 -11.88 9.40
C SER A 753 46.60 -12.21 7.92
N VAL A 754 46.08 -11.30 7.09
CA VAL A 754 46.35 -11.22 5.64
C VAL A 754 47.18 -9.97 5.41
N PHE A 755 48.34 -10.12 4.74
CA PHE A 755 49.20 -9.01 4.37
C PHE A 755 49.07 -8.71 2.89
N VAL A 756 48.71 -7.47 2.55
CA VAL A 756 48.54 -7.00 1.16
C VAL A 756 49.63 -5.98 0.84
N SER A 757 50.37 -6.18 -0.23
CA SER A 757 51.42 -5.30 -0.70
C SER A 757 51.29 -5.00 -2.19
N GLY A 758 51.77 -3.83 -2.65
CA GLY A 758 51.66 -3.44 -4.08
C GLY A 758 52.50 -2.24 -4.46
N THR A 759 52.35 -1.11 -3.78
CA THR A 759 53.08 0.12 -4.10
C THR A 759 53.89 0.60 -2.90
N GLY A 760 55.02 1.25 -3.13
CA GLY A 760 55.88 1.77 -2.03
C GLY A 760 56.59 0.69 -1.23
N TRP A 761 57.04 1.03 0.00
CA TRP A 761 57.86 0.21 0.90
C TRP A 761 57.05 -0.51 2.00
N GLY A 762 55.74 -0.43 1.94
CA GLY A 762 54.87 -1.00 2.96
C GLY A 762 53.75 -1.83 2.36
N GLY A 763 52.85 -2.22 3.22
CA GLY A 763 51.61 -2.94 2.87
C GLY A 763 50.63 -2.93 4.03
N ALA A 764 49.40 -3.27 3.75
CA ALA A 764 48.33 -3.36 4.73
C ALA A 764 48.39 -4.72 5.46
N SER A 765 48.37 -4.70 6.80
CA SER A 765 48.09 -5.85 7.63
C SER A 765 46.62 -5.85 8.01
N ILE A 766 45.92 -6.93 7.71
CA ILE A 766 44.52 -7.09 8.01
C ILE A 766 44.37 -8.21 9.06
N ASP A 767 43.82 -7.90 10.20
CA ASP A 767 43.59 -8.87 11.28
C ASP A 767 42.43 -9.78 10.96
N VAL A 768 42.63 -11.07 11.23
CA VAL A 768 41.61 -12.14 11.05
C VAL A 768 41.42 -12.82 12.39
N VAL A 769 40.18 -12.75 12.90
CA VAL A 769 39.77 -13.42 14.13
C VAL A 769 38.79 -14.54 13.77
N ALA A 770 39.06 -15.77 14.20
CA ALA A 770 38.17 -16.94 14.00
C ALA A 770 37.84 -17.57 15.35
N VAL A 771 36.55 -17.72 15.64
CA VAL A 771 36.06 -18.33 16.88
C VAL A 771 35.33 -19.62 16.54
N LYS A 772 35.87 -20.76 16.97
CA LYS A 772 35.25 -22.08 16.85
C LYS A 772 34.68 -22.49 18.18
N PRO A 773 33.34 -22.47 18.35
CA PRO A 773 32.72 -22.79 19.64
C PRO A 773 32.93 -24.27 20.00
N ASP A 774 33.03 -24.57 21.30
CA ASP A 774 32.98 -25.92 21.84
C ASP A 774 31.52 -26.30 22.10
N LEU A 775 30.94 -27.09 21.21
CA LEU A 775 29.51 -27.39 21.24
C LEU A 775 29.26 -28.61 22.11
N LEU A 776 28.49 -28.47 23.17
CA LEU A 776 28.03 -29.53 24.05
C LEU A 776 26.97 -30.43 23.38
N GLN A 777 26.23 -29.90 22.45
CA GLN A 777 25.21 -30.54 21.62
C GLN A 777 25.32 -30.02 20.19
N SER A 778 25.00 -30.82 19.21
CA SER A 778 24.92 -30.39 17.82
C SER A 778 23.61 -29.67 17.55
N PRO A 779 23.61 -28.59 16.75
CA PRO A 779 22.37 -27.96 16.28
C PRO A 779 21.57 -28.94 15.42
N GLN A 780 20.28 -28.76 15.34
CA GLN A 780 19.39 -29.58 14.53
C GLN A 780 18.95 -28.84 13.25
N PRO A 781 18.67 -29.54 12.16
CA PRO A 781 18.14 -28.92 10.96
C PRO A 781 16.90 -28.10 11.26
N GLY A 782 16.91 -26.83 10.80
CA GLY A 782 15.82 -25.90 11.04
C GLY A 782 16.01 -24.97 12.24
N ASP A 783 16.96 -25.24 13.14
CA ASP A 783 17.29 -24.31 14.24
C ASP A 783 17.78 -22.96 13.67
N PHE A 784 17.31 -21.86 14.23
CA PHE A 784 17.88 -20.54 14.00
C PHE A 784 19.17 -20.43 14.82
N ILE A 785 20.29 -20.31 14.12
CA ILE A 785 21.60 -20.49 14.74
C ILE A 785 22.35 -19.17 14.91
N GLU A 786 23.00 -19.06 16.07
CA GLU A 786 23.94 -17.95 16.35
C GLU A 786 25.13 -18.00 15.39
N GLY A 787 25.40 -16.86 14.77
CA GLY A 787 26.57 -16.62 13.94
C GLY A 787 26.75 -15.14 13.70
N ASP A 788 28.00 -14.67 13.63
CA ASP A 788 28.33 -13.25 13.45
C ASP A 788 27.76 -12.35 14.52
N GLY A 789 27.58 -12.85 15.75
CA GLY A 789 27.09 -12.08 16.90
C GLY A 789 25.59 -11.85 16.94
N TYR A 790 24.80 -12.65 16.21
CA TYR A 790 23.33 -12.56 16.26
C TYR A 790 22.62 -13.88 15.92
N ILE A 791 21.33 -13.95 16.31
CA ILE A 791 20.34 -14.87 15.71
C ILE A 791 19.24 -14.03 15.08
N ALA A 792 18.79 -14.37 13.88
CA ALA A 792 17.68 -13.71 13.22
C ALA A 792 16.69 -14.71 12.63
N ALA A 793 15.38 -14.45 12.82
CA ALA A 793 14.30 -15.28 12.30
C ALA A 793 13.17 -14.38 11.76
N ASN A 794 12.68 -14.64 10.55
CA ASN A 794 11.46 -14.00 10.07
C ASN A 794 10.27 -14.59 10.83
N ALA A 795 9.28 -13.78 11.15
CA ALA A 795 8.09 -14.27 11.87
C ALA A 795 7.36 -15.38 11.10
N THR A 796 7.33 -15.28 9.77
CA THR A 796 6.74 -16.28 8.88
C THR A 796 7.46 -17.64 8.85
N SER A 797 8.62 -17.71 9.48
CA SER A 797 9.44 -18.93 9.59
C SER A 797 9.24 -19.68 10.91
N ALA A 798 8.41 -19.15 11.81
CA ALA A 798 8.06 -19.75 13.08
C ALA A 798 7.17 -21.00 12.90
N THR A 799 7.16 -21.88 13.91
CA THR A 799 6.09 -22.85 14.07
C THR A 799 4.87 -22.17 14.70
N ILE A 800 3.72 -22.29 14.04
CA ILE A 800 2.47 -21.70 14.53
C ILE A 800 1.82 -22.68 15.50
N LEU A 801 1.45 -22.20 16.69
CA LEU A 801 0.59 -22.88 17.64
C LEU A 801 -0.70 -22.08 17.79
N ASN A 802 -1.81 -22.67 17.37
CA ASN A 802 -3.12 -22.07 17.52
C ASN A 802 -3.53 -22.11 18.99
N GLY A 803 -4.07 -20.99 19.50
CA GLY A 803 -4.70 -20.93 20.80
C GLY A 803 -6.18 -21.35 20.74
N GLU A 804 -6.81 -21.55 21.91
CA GLU A 804 -8.25 -21.79 21.97
C GLU A 804 -9.07 -20.57 21.52
N ALA A 805 -8.50 -19.35 21.68
CA ALA A 805 -9.16 -18.07 21.41
C ALA A 805 -8.57 -17.29 20.23
N GLY A 806 -7.83 -17.93 19.32
CA GLY A 806 -7.30 -17.28 18.13
C GLY A 806 -6.13 -17.99 17.48
N GLU A 807 -5.59 -17.37 16.43
CA GLU A 807 -4.48 -17.91 15.66
C GLU A 807 -3.54 -16.81 15.17
N TRP A 808 -2.32 -17.18 14.77
CA TRP A 808 -1.44 -16.33 13.98
C TRP A 808 -1.65 -16.63 12.50
N ARG A 809 -1.87 -15.58 11.70
CA ARG A 809 -2.06 -15.68 10.25
C ARG A 809 -0.97 -14.94 9.50
N ARG A 810 -0.55 -15.50 8.37
CA ARG A 810 0.47 -14.90 7.51
C ARG A 810 -0.17 -13.87 6.58
N VAL A 811 0.32 -12.63 6.61
CA VAL A 811 -0.05 -11.57 5.67
C VAL A 811 1.08 -11.36 4.68
N SER A 812 0.77 -11.51 3.39
CA SER A 812 1.71 -11.25 2.29
C SER A 812 1.82 -9.76 1.97
N LEU A 813 2.89 -9.35 1.31
CA LEU A 813 3.14 -7.96 0.90
C LEU A 813 3.06 -6.98 2.08
N HIS A 814 3.64 -7.36 3.21
CA HIS A 814 3.58 -6.60 4.44
C HIS A 814 4.95 -6.43 5.10
N GLY A 815 5.18 -5.26 5.70
CA GLY A 815 6.40 -4.94 6.45
C GLY A 815 7.67 -4.87 5.59
N ARG A 816 8.82 -4.87 6.28
CA ARG A 816 10.13 -4.80 5.62
C ARG A 816 10.60 -6.12 5.06
N THR A 817 10.09 -7.23 5.57
CA THR A 817 10.44 -8.60 5.19
C THR A 817 9.63 -9.15 4.02
N GLY A 818 8.59 -8.44 3.58
CA GLY A 818 7.72 -8.86 2.47
C GLY A 818 6.55 -9.74 2.89
N ALA A 819 6.55 -10.26 4.11
CA ALA A 819 5.43 -10.92 4.76
C ALA A 819 5.59 -10.81 6.28
N ALA A 820 4.49 -10.83 7.01
CA ALA A 820 4.45 -10.75 8.45
C ALA A 820 3.44 -11.74 9.03
N MET A 821 3.46 -11.94 10.34
CA MET A 821 2.45 -12.70 11.07
C MET A 821 1.57 -11.75 11.86
N ARG A 822 0.26 -11.79 11.66
CA ARG A 822 -0.72 -11.03 12.44
C ARG A 822 -1.44 -11.91 13.45
N THR A 823 -1.84 -11.35 14.58
CA THR A 823 -2.80 -11.99 15.50
C THR A 823 -4.21 -11.86 14.95
N ALA A 824 -4.90 -13.00 14.78
CA ALA A 824 -6.30 -13.10 14.47
C ALA A 824 -7.03 -13.54 15.75
N VAL A 825 -7.41 -12.58 16.55
CA VAL A 825 -8.07 -12.70 17.86
C VAL A 825 -9.30 -11.81 17.81
N GLU A 826 -10.37 -12.19 18.52
CA GLU A 826 -11.62 -11.44 18.58
C GLU A 826 -11.38 -9.96 18.99
N PRO A 827 -12.15 -9.01 18.42
CA PRO A 827 -12.10 -7.61 18.82
C PRO A 827 -12.24 -7.44 20.34
N HIS A 828 -11.53 -6.49 20.90
CA HIS A 828 -11.49 -6.14 22.33
C HIS A 828 -10.99 -7.25 23.26
N ALA A 829 -10.47 -8.37 22.75
CA ALA A 829 -9.95 -9.45 23.59
C ALA A 829 -8.57 -9.10 24.18
N LEU A 830 -8.38 -9.49 25.45
CA LEU A 830 -7.09 -9.58 26.12
C LEU A 830 -6.96 -11.01 26.68
N LEU A 831 -6.09 -11.80 26.06
CA LEU A 831 -5.89 -13.21 26.36
C LEU A 831 -4.75 -13.41 27.35
N ASP A 832 -4.74 -14.58 28.00
CA ASP A 832 -3.59 -15.09 28.75
C ASP A 832 -2.81 -16.11 27.89
N THR A 833 -1.61 -16.48 28.36
CA THR A 833 -0.74 -17.43 27.64
C THR A 833 -1.30 -18.85 27.54
N GLY A 834 -2.35 -19.18 28.33
CA GLY A 834 -3.01 -20.50 28.26
C GLY A 834 -3.94 -20.63 27.06
N ASN A 835 -4.53 -19.51 26.62
CA ASN A 835 -5.53 -19.47 25.55
C ASN A 835 -5.03 -18.76 24.28
N ALA A 836 -3.97 -17.96 24.38
CA ALA A 836 -3.45 -17.15 23.30
C ALA A 836 -2.69 -17.99 22.24
N PRO A 837 -2.79 -17.60 20.95
CA PRO A 837 -1.99 -18.22 19.90
C PRO A 837 -0.51 -17.84 20.03
N ALA A 838 0.39 -18.74 19.60
CA ALA A 838 1.82 -18.52 19.75
C ALA A 838 2.62 -18.81 18.48
N LEU A 839 3.78 -18.13 18.36
CA LEU A 839 4.83 -18.40 17.39
C LEU A 839 6.04 -18.99 18.14
N GLN A 840 6.53 -20.15 17.72
CA GLN A 840 7.71 -20.78 18.29
C GLN A 840 8.89 -20.73 17.35
N PHE A 841 10.06 -20.37 17.93
CA PHE A 841 11.35 -20.27 17.25
C PHE A 841 12.37 -21.16 17.96
N PRO A 842 12.83 -22.27 17.35
CA PRO A 842 13.93 -23.04 17.88
C PRO A 842 15.25 -22.28 17.67
N LEU A 843 15.82 -21.74 18.76
CA LEU A 843 17.07 -21.00 18.74
C LEU A 843 18.24 -21.90 19.18
N TYR A 844 19.38 -21.78 18.52
CA TYR A 844 20.61 -22.45 18.94
C TYR A 844 21.70 -21.42 19.22
N PHE A 845 22.12 -21.33 20.50
CA PHE A 845 23.17 -20.45 20.95
C PHE A 845 24.52 -21.17 21.01
N THR A 846 25.56 -20.54 20.50
CA THR A 846 26.96 -20.98 20.58
C THR A 846 27.69 -20.35 21.74
N SER A 847 27.08 -19.36 22.39
CA SER A 847 27.57 -18.61 23.53
C SER A 847 26.54 -18.55 24.65
N SER A 848 26.91 -18.06 25.84
CA SER A 848 26.03 -17.86 26.97
C SER A 848 26.13 -16.43 27.47
N GLY A 849 25.05 -15.92 28.06
CA GLY A 849 24.98 -14.55 28.57
C GLY A 849 23.55 -14.03 28.67
N GLU A 850 23.44 -12.78 29.02
CA GLU A 850 22.18 -12.03 28.92
C GLU A 850 22.16 -11.28 27.57
N PHE A 851 21.30 -11.73 26.66
CA PHE A 851 21.22 -11.23 25.30
C PHE A 851 20.01 -10.32 25.11
N SER A 852 20.14 -9.35 24.20
CA SER A 852 19.05 -8.45 23.84
C SER A 852 18.19 -9.09 22.75
N LEU A 853 16.92 -9.35 23.08
CA LEU A 853 15.88 -9.74 22.11
C LEU A 853 15.20 -8.51 21.55
N SER A 854 15.03 -8.44 20.24
CA SER A 854 14.25 -7.46 19.53
C SER A 854 13.11 -8.14 18.75
N LEU A 855 11.87 -7.79 19.07
CA LEU A 855 10.68 -8.12 18.29
C LEU A 855 10.38 -6.94 17.37
N GLN A 856 10.49 -7.14 16.07
CA GLN A 856 10.23 -6.12 15.06
C GLN A 856 8.79 -6.25 14.56
N LEU A 857 7.94 -5.28 14.93
CA LEU A 857 6.53 -5.22 14.54
C LEU A 857 6.30 -4.14 13.47
N SER A 858 5.23 -4.29 12.73
CA SER A 858 4.69 -3.19 11.92
C SER A 858 4.32 -2.00 12.82
N PRO A 859 4.38 -0.77 12.31
CA PRO A 859 4.12 0.42 13.11
C PRO A 859 2.63 0.60 13.41
N SER A 860 1.95 -0.46 13.85
CA SER A 860 0.58 -0.43 14.36
C SER A 860 0.49 0.46 15.60
N LEU A 861 -0.69 1.03 15.84
CA LEU A 861 -0.98 1.85 17.01
C LEU A 861 -1.94 1.08 17.95
N PRO A 862 -1.94 1.39 19.27
CA PRO A 862 -2.90 0.82 20.19
C PRO A 862 -4.30 1.42 19.94
N PHE A 863 -4.93 1.02 18.83
CA PHE A 863 -6.24 1.50 18.36
C PHE A 863 -7.40 1.17 19.30
N ASP A 864 -7.23 0.20 20.18
CA ASP A 864 -8.12 -0.11 21.29
C ASP A 864 -7.47 0.35 22.60
N ALA A 865 -7.97 1.44 23.17
CA ALA A 865 -7.40 2.06 24.37
C ALA A 865 -7.53 1.18 25.64
N ALA A 866 -8.43 0.21 25.65
CA ALA A 866 -8.66 -0.68 26.79
C ALA A 866 -7.62 -1.80 26.86
N THR A 867 -7.22 -2.35 25.71
CA THR A 867 -6.36 -3.53 25.64
C THR A 867 -4.94 -3.21 25.16
N GLY A 868 -4.78 -2.20 24.31
CA GLY A 868 -3.53 -1.91 23.60
C GLY A 868 -3.12 -3.03 22.66
N ILE A 869 -1.82 -3.14 22.33
CA ILE A 869 -1.24 -4.26 21.59
C ILE A 869 -0.18 -4.92 22.45
N GLN A 870 -0.40 -6.18 22.85
CA GLN A 870 0.40 -6.88 23.85
C GLN A 870 0.88 -8.24 23.36
N LEU A 871 2.13 -8.57 23.70
CA LEU A 871 2.76 -9.86 23.42
C LEU A 871 3.39 -10.40 24.73
N ALA A 872 3.28 -11.71 24.98
CA ALA A 872 4.05 -12.35 26.06
C ALA A 872 5.22 -13.15 25.46
N ILE A 873 6.35 -13.14 26.17
CA ILE A 873 7.60 -13.75 25.74
C ILE A 873 7.94 -14.88 26.73
N VAL A 874 8.12 -16.08 26.22
CA VAL A 874 8.51 -17.27 26.99
C VAL A 874 9.78 -17.87 26.38
N LEU A 875 10.76 -18.19 27.21
CA LEU A 875 11.94 -18.95 26.81
C LEU A 875 11.89 -20.32 27.49
N ASP A 876 11.82 -21.38 26.68
CA ASP A 876 11.45 -22.73 27.12
C ASP A 876 10.10 -22.68 27.89
N ASP A 877 10.11 -22.97 29.18
CA ASP A 877 8.91 -22.94 30.04
C ASP A 877 8.84 -21.70 30.93
N LYS A 878 9.79 -20.77 30.78
CA LYS A 878 9.90 -19.60 31.65
C LYS A 878 9.31 -18.35 30.97
N LEU A 879 8.23 -17.80 31.58
CA LEU A 879 7.71 -16.48 31.20
C LEU A 879 8.74 -15.40 31.56
N LEU A 880 9.21 -14.66 30.55
CA LEU A 880 10.13 -13.54 30.72
C LEU A 880 9.39 -12.23 30.99
N GLY A 881 8.19 -12.08 30.46
CA GLY A 881 7.34 -10.91 30.67
C GLY A 881 6.39 -10.66 29.50
N THR A 882 5.60 -9.59 29.67
CA THR A 882 4.72 -9.04 28.62
C THR A 882 5.31 -7.74 28.14
N VAL A 883 5.32 -7.54 26.84
CA VAL A 883 5.75 -6.30 26.18
C VAL A 883 4.56 -5.71 25.41
N SER A 884 4.46 -4.39 25.39
CA SER A 884 3.35 -3.68 24.77
C SER A 884 3.87 -2.62 23.82
N LEU A 885 3.14 -2.38 22.73
CA LEU A 885 3.40 -1.19 21.92
C LEU A 885 3.07 0.06 22.73
N PRO A 886 4.00 1.04 22.79
CA PRO A 886 3.77 2.26 23.55
C PRO A 886 2.62 3.08 22.94
N GLU A 887 1.96 3.85 23.80
CA GLU A 887 0.99 4.85 23.36
C GLU A 887 1.61 5.84 22.36
N GLN A 888 0.78 6.50 21.57
CA GLN A 888 1.19 7.47 20.54
C GLN A 888 1.81 8.77 21.11
N SER A 889 1.94 8.92 22.39
CA SER A 889 2.36 10.14 23.09
C SER A 889 3.80 10.58 22.79
N ASP A 890 4.72 9.66 22.44
CA ASP A 890 6.07 9.99 21.99
C ASP A 890 6.12 10.27 20.47
N LYS A 891 6.00 11.54 20.10
CA LYS A 891 6.05 11.99 18.70
C LYS A 891 7.34 11.54 17.99
N LYS A 892 8.50 11.58 18.67
CA LYS A 892 9.79 11.21 18.05
C LYS A 892 9.86 9.72 17.76
N ALA A 893 9.40 8.89 18.69
CA ALA A 893 9.33 7.44 18.50
C ALA A 893 8.34 7.08 17.40
N TRP A 894 7.19 7.77 17.33
CA TRP A 894 6.24 7.61 16.24
C TRP A 894 6.85 7.98 14.88
N GLU A 895 7.47 9.16 14.76
CA GLU A 895 8.13 9.62 13.52
C GLU A 895 9.17 8.60 13.02
N GLN A 896 9.98 8.07 13.92
CA GLN A 896 10.96 7.03 13.59
C GLN A 896 10.28 5.73 13.15
N GLY A 897 9.24 5.30 13.85
CA GLY A 897 8.49 4.09 13.54
C GLY A 897 7.88 4.11 12.14
N VAL A 898 7.20 5.20 11.78
CA VAL A 898 6.54 5.32 10.47
C VAL A 898 7.54 5.53 9.32
N LEU A 899 8.63 6.27 9.55
CA LEU A 899 9.70 6.42 8.55
C LEU A 899 10.43 5.11 8.29
N ASN A 900 10.66 4.31 9.34
CA ASN A 900 11.38 3.04 9.23
C ASN A 900 10.47 1.85 8.94
N ASN A 901 9.16 2.04 8.91
CA ASN A 901 8.15 1.00 8.75
C ASN A 901 8.35 -0.19 9.72
N VAL A 902 8.76 0.12 10.96
CA VAL A 902 8.96 -0.85 12.04
C VAL A 902 8.91 -0.18 13.41
N LYS A 903 8.31 -0.87 14.38
CA LYS A 903 8.48 -0.63 15.82
C LYS A 903 9.18 -1.83 16.43
N THR A 904 10.10 -1.57 17.34
CA THR A 904 10.88 -2.62 18.01
C THR A 904 10.52 -2.67 19.49
N LEU A 905 10.09 -3.82 19.94
CA LEU A 905 9.95 -4.16 21.35
C LEU A 905 11.17 -4.98 21.78
N THR A 906 11.67 -4.73 22.97
CA THR A 906 12.88 -5.39 23.48
C THR A 906 12.63 -6.16 24.77
N ALA A 907 13.35 -7.25 24.93
CA ALA A 907 13.40 -8.04 26.18
C ALA A 907 14.82 -8.60 26.36
N THR A 908 15.12 -9.08 27.58
CA THR A 908 16.38 -9.77 27.85
C THR A 908 16.15 -11.29 27.82
N LEU A 909 17.01 -12.01 27.10
CA LEU A 909 17.04 -13.46 27.06
C LEU A 909 18.21 -13.99 27.92
N PRO A 910 17.94 -14.62 29.07
CA PRO A 910 18.97 -15.26 29.88
C PRO A 910 19.32 -16.64 29.24
N VAL A 911 20.54 -16.80 28.77
CA VAL A 911 21.08 -18.03 28.22
C VAL A 911 22.20 -18.54 29.11
N ASP A 912 21.89 -19.51 29.95
CA ASP A 912 22.83 -20.00 30.98
C ASP A 912 24.02 -20.75 30.40
N LYS A 913 23.81 -21.45 29.28
CA LYS A 913 24.83 -22.26 28.59
C LYS A 913 24.56 -22.33 27.09
N PRO A 914 25.59 -22.55 26.25
CA PRO A 914 25.39 -22.85 24.84
C PRO A 914 24.48 -24.06 24.64
N GLY A 915 23.62 -24.02 23.66
CA GLY A 915 22.67 -25.09 23.35
C GLY A 915 21.37 -24.59 22.71
N ARG A 916 20.39 -25.52 22.65
CA ARG A 916 19.10 -25.26 22.06
C ARG A 916 18.10 -24.71 23.08
N TYR A 917 17.35 -23.67 22.69
CA TYR A 917 16.26 -23.05 23.43
C TYR A 917 15.05 -22.87 22.52
N THR A 918 13.86 -22.78 23.09
CA THR A 918 12.63 -22.47 22.35
C THR A 918 12.11 -21.11 22.80
N LEU A 919 12.18 -20.14 21.91
CA LEU A 919 11.52 -18.85 22.12
C LEU A 919 10.06 -18.95 21.66
N THR A 920 9.11 -18.64 22.54
CA THR A 920 7.68 -18.59 22.22
C THR A 920 7.16 -17.18 22.41
N VAL A 921 6.47 -16.65 21.39
CA VAL A 921 5.85 -15.32 21.38
C VAL A 921 4.34 -15.49 21.29
N TYR A 922 3.62 -15.17 22.37
CA TYR A 922 2.16 -15.23 22.44
C TYR A 922 1.55 -13.92 22.00
N GLY A 923 0.52 -13.96 21.15
CA GLY A 923 -0.30 -12.81 20.78
C GLY A 923 -1.49 -12.65 21.73
N LEU A 924 -1.42 -11.68 22.64
CA LEU A 924 -2.43 -11.51 23.70
C LEU A 924 -3.63 -10.66 23.24
N THR A 925 -3.46 -9.85 22.21
CA THR A 925 -4.48 -8.92 21.72
C THR A 925 -4.56 -8.94 20.19
N PRO A 926 -5.66 -8.46 19.58
CA PRO A 926 -5.72 -8.25 18.13
C PRO A 926 -4.73 -7.16 17.67
N GLY A 927 -4.39 -7.14 16.38
CA GLY A 927 -3.62 -6.10 15.73
C GLY A 927 -2.09 -6.14 15.94
N ALA A 928 -1.55 -7.15 16.61
CA ALA A 928 -0.12 -7.37 16.64
C ALA A 928 0.34 -7.96 15.29
N VAL A 929 1.31 -7.31 14.63
CA VAL A 929 1.87 -7.76 13.35
C VAL A 929 3.38 -7.88 13.47
N LEU A 930 3.86 -9.11 13.70
CA LEU A 930 5.28 -9.42 13.87
C LEU A 930 5.94 -9.70 12.52
N GLN A 931 7.04 -8.99 12.24
CA GLN A 931 7.83 -9.14 11.02
C GLN A 931 9.05 -10.05 11.25
N LYS A 932 9.79 -9.81 12.35
CA LYS A 932 11.08 -10.43 12.56
C LYS A 932 11.45 -10.48 14.04
N VAL A 933 12.21 -11.50 14.40
CA VAL A 933 12.85 -11.68 15.70
C VAL A 933 14.36 -11.58 15.49
N VAL A 934 15.05 -10.77 16.32
CA VAL A 934 16.51 -10.64 16.31
C VAL A 934 17.04 -10.72 17.73
N VAL A 935 18.01 -11.60 17.96
CA VAL A 935 18.77 -11.66 19.22
C VAL A 935 20.18 -11.16 18.95
N ASP A 936 20.57 -10.10 19.66
CA ASP A 936 21.95 -9.60 19.63
C ASP A 936 22.78 -10.36 20.67
N THR A 937 23.78 -11.10 20.22
CA THR A 937 24.71 -11.87 21.05
C THR A 937 26.07 -11.20 21.17
N GLY A 938 26.20 -9.91 20.72
CA GLY A 938 27.35 -9.08 21.01
C GLY A 938 28.03 -8.39 19.83
N ASP A 939 27.65 -8.70 18.58
CA ASP A 939 28.24 -8.06 17.38
C ASP A 939 27.22 -7.74 16.28
N LEU A 940 25.96 -7.50 16.67
CA LEU A 940 24.92 -7.07 15.73
C LEU A 940 25.29 -5.75 15.07
N LYS A 941 25.44 -5.75 13.73
CA LYS A 941 25.79 -4.55 12.97
C LYS A 941 24.56 -3.74 12.60
N SER A 942 24.70 -2.41 12.55
CA SER A 942 23.64 -1.51 12.13
C SER A 942 23.34 -1.66 10.64
N SER A 943 22.06 -1.85 10.31
CA SER A 943 21.54 -1.86 8.94
C SER A 943 20.02 -1.56 8.96
N TYR A 944 19.45 -1.21 7.82
CA TYR A 944 18.04 -0.83 7.75
C TYR A 944 17.09 -2.02 7.88
N LEU A 945 17.33 -3.09 7.10
CA LEU A 945 16.50 -4.29 7.10
C LEU A 945 16.90 -5.31 8.19
N GLY A 946 18.02 -5.06 8.87
CA GLY A 946 18.61 -6.00 9.82
C GLY A 946 19.26 -7.22 9.14
N PRO A 947 19.86 -8.11 9.95
CA PRO A 947 20.53 -9.30 9.44
C PRO A 947 19.56 -10.26 8.76
N LEU A 948 20.08 -11.07 7.84
CA LEU A 948 19.29 -12.14 7.20
C LEU A 948 19.01 -13.29 8.19
N GLU A 949 17.88 -13.95 8.00
CA GLU A 949 17.57 -15.20 8.68
C GLU A 949 18.63 -16.25 8.35
N ARG A 950 19.07 -16.94 9.37
CA ARG A 950 20.02 -18.04 9.21
C ARG A 950 19.51 -19.29 9.92
N ARG A 951 19.34 -20.36 9.16
CA ARG A 951 18.96 -21.67 9.67
C ARG A 951 20.08 -22.67 9.49
N TYR A 952 20.24 -23.53 10.49
CA TYR A 952 21.13 -24.67 10.35
C TYR A 952 20.57 -25.65 9.29
N LYS A 953 21.38 -25.97 8.30
CA LYS A 953 21.12 -26.98 7.27
C LYS A 953 22.12 -28.13 7.47
N LEU A 954 21.70 -29.38 7.21
CA LEU A 954 22.60 -30.53 7.19
C LEU A 954 23.66 -30.41 6.07
#